data_1853a27b798cb71b117c97e65d681395
#
_entry.id   1853a27b798cb71b117c97e65d681395
#
_cell.length_a   1.000
_cell.length_b   1.000
_cell.length_c   1.000
_cell.angle_alpha   90.00
_cell.angle_beta   90.00
_cell.angle_gamma   90.00
#
_symmetry.space_group_name_H-M   'P 1'
#
loop_
_entity.id
_entity.type
_entity.pdbx_description
1 polymer ?
#
loop_
_entity_poly.entity_id
_entity_poly.type
_entity_poly.pdbx_seq_one_letter_code
_entity_poly.pdbx_strand_id
1 'polypeptide(L)'
;MTDKFLMGNKRWSPREEEINKVIIQYCKNYFYPYALLLDGAWGSGKSYFIRNKIIACWSKDMKVAPIYISLYGLRTVADFWDKVYISVLEKATGEYVGRNIGRYLISTLRAGKNIVVDEILPKIGWGISEKSMKKVQEVFGDIICHMEKYCFILDDFERCMISMNEILGEISRILEERQAKVLIVANESEIGFHNIQQNVEMKTIAAALACQQANETGSKAKNGGDSTEGIKNNIREFREGLFGAENSLYKKTKEKIIGQTLYYNPTIAEKIESVLENMMQKKTQEGEAFPQDFLEWIMKKQDYMVRLMEYFECRNLRTLEFAVSRFMELEQYIQWPSYDKNYVNALREHILYSSVHISVHFRERQAQRRSWQEDEVYTFHTMYHETAMFDEFSLYVILKFVEDYIYDGCVDQENINKGVERAAALIISRDRKRDDPLNALCRYHDLDDRNIICRLNSMRANLKNGSYGLGDYRSIMALCQELSKIGYQEADIASWIPLIKENLEKGNVSEDVVGAVFRIQDQDAPPYKKCLEEIEGYEFMQYTRPFEEQITDILSNNRSVNTLISLIREDAPGFFSHGLFIKFPVKNLAEYLIQRPNHEIYQFYQTIRRYYHPENIKDFCQRDVEPLIQFIEILEGKEQAISDKMKLHNMRLICGLARDVCDKMK
;
A
#
# COMPACT_ATOMS: atom_id res chain seq x y z
N MET A 1 29.10 11.90 36.57
CA MET A 1 28.27 10.68 36.31
C MET A 1 27.26 10.88 35.16
N THR A 2 27.43 11.92 34.35
CA THR A 2 26.45 12.35 33.30
C THR A 2 26.90 12.06 31.86
N ASP A 3 28.11 11.49 31.63
CA ASP A 3 28.61 11.25 30.27
C ASP A 3 28.51 9.78 29.79
N LYS A 4 27.95 8.87 30.60
CA LYS A 4 27.80 7.46 30.23
C LYS A 4 26.45 7.12 29.58
N PHE A 5 25.48 8.03 29.55
CA PHE A 5 24.16 7.80 28.95
C PHE A 5 24.03 8.20 27.47
N LEU A 6 25.07 8.86 26.88
CA LEU A 6 25.06 9.32 25.48
C LEU A 6 25.79 8.38 24.51
N MET A 7 26.44 7.33 24.99
CA MET A 7 26.90 6.22 24.14
C MET A 7 25.87 5.08 24.21
N GLY A 8 24.72 5.28 23.57
CA GLY A 8 23.78 4.20 23.31
C GLY A 8 24.54 3.03 22.68
N ASN A 9 24.41 1.85 23.24
CA ASN A 9 24.94 0.59 22.72
C ASN A 9 24.44 0.41 21.28
N LYS A 10 25.19 0.96 20.31
CA LYS A 10 24.91 0.80 18.89
C LYS A 10 25.09 -0.69 18.55
N ARG A 11 24.01 -1.44 18.67
CA ARG A 11 24.00 -2.87 18.40
C ARG A 11 24.30 -3.08 16.90
N TRP A 12 25.37 -3.78 16.62
CA TRP A 12 25.74 -4.16 15.25
C TRP A 12 25.00 -5.43 14.87
N SER A 13 24.45 -5.48 13.65
CA SER A 13 24.02 -6.77 13.13
C SER A 13 25.25 -7.60 12.70
N PRO A 14 25.14 -8.94 12.63
CA PRO A 14 26.25 -9.79 12.19
C PRO A 14 26.79 -9.35 10.82
N ARG A 15 25.92 -8.97 9.91
CA ARG A 15 26.30 -8.50 8.58
C ARG A 15 27.02 -7.15 8.63
N GLU A 16 26.61 -6.24 9.49
CA GLU A 16 27.30 -4.96 9.69
C GLU A 16 28.71 -5.15 10.26
N GLU A 17 28.89 -6.10 11.18
CA GLU A 17 30.21 -6.44 11.71
C GLU A 17 31.12 -7.01 10.65
N GLU A 18 30.61 -7.90 9.78
CA GLU A 18 31.38 -8.44 8.66
C GLU A 18 31.83 -7.33 7.70
N ILE A 19 30.91 -6.46 7.29
CA ILE A 19 31.21 -5.32 6.40
C ILE A 19 32.28 -4.42 7.05
N ASN A 20 32.14 -4.11 8.34
CA ASN A 20 33.12 -3.32 9.06
C ASN A 20 34.51 -3.98 9.08
N LYS A 21 34.59 -5.29 9.32
CA LYS A 21 35.87 -6.02 9.28
C LYS A 21 36.51 -5.90 7.90
N VAL A 22 35.73 -6.03 6.81
CA VAL A 22 36.26 -5.89 5.45
C VAL A 22 36.75 -4.46 5.18
N ILE A 23 36.02 -3.44 5.61
CA ILE A 23 36.44 -2.03 5.47
C ILE A 23 37.73 -1.75 6.24
N ILE A 24 37.87 -2.27 7.48
CA ILE A 24 39.07 -2.16 8.28
C ILE A 24 40.25 -2.84 7.57
N GLN A 25 40.04 -4.04 7.07
CA GLN A 25 41.07 -4.78 6.35
C GLN A 25 41.52 -4.07 5.07
N TYR A 26 40.53 -3.51 4.32
CA TYR A 26 40.78 -2.71 3.14
C TYR A 26 41.63 -1.46 3.45
N CYS A 27 41.33 -0.74 4.52
CA CYS A 27 42.11 0.43 4.92
C CYS A 27 43.56 0.11 5.33
N LYS A 28 43.82 -1.12 5.76
CA LYS A 28 45.15 -1.62 6.13
C LYS A 28 45.95 -2.23 4.97
N ASN A 29 45.30 -2.54 3.85
CA ASN A 29 45.88 -3.17 2.70
C ASN A 29 46.44 -2.16 1.70
N TYR A 30 47.69 -2.28 1.33
CA TYR A 30 48.40 -1.40 0.37
C TYR A 30 48.87 -2.10 -0.90
N PHE A 31 48.58 -3.40 -1.08
CA PHE A 31 49.12 -4.16 -2.18
C PHE A 31 48.51 -3.88 -3.54
N TYR A 32 47.20 -3.48 -3.54
CA TYR A 32 46.51 -3.22 -4.80
C TYR A 32 45.58 -2.02 -4.68
N PRO A 33 45.65 -1.03 -5.61
CA PRO A 33 44.80 0.16 -5.60
C PRO A 33 43.46 -0.16 -6.22
N TYR A 34 42.44 -0.40 -5.41
CA TYR A 34 41.04 -0.57 -5.84
C TYR A 34 40.10 0.11 -4.89
N ALA A 35 38.89 0.38 -5.38
CA ALA A 35 37.78 0.89 -4.56
C ALA A 35 36.92 -0.24 -4.01
N LEU A 36 36.39 -0.07 -2.81
CA LEU A 36 35.26 -0.87 -2.33
C LEU A 36 33.95 -0.24 -2.80
N LEU A 37 32.96 -1.07 -3.13
CA LEU A 37 31.60 -0.65 -3.38
C LEU A 37 30.69 -1.21 -2.28
N LEU A 38 29.99 -0.35 -1.55
CA LEU A 38 28.88 -0.72 -0.67
C LEU A 38 27.57 -0.54 -1.44
N ASP A 39 27.03 -1.66 -1.92
CA ASP A 39 25.79 -1.71 -2.68
C ASP A 39 24.60 -2.05 -1.80
N GLY A 40 23.44 -1.49 -2.12
CA GLY A 40 22.17 -1.82 -1.49
C GLY A 40 21.03 -0.95 -2.01
N ALA A 41 19.79 -1.38 -1.79
CA ALA A 41 18.62 -0.69 -2.26
C ALA A 41 18.43 0.72 -1.65
N TRP A 42 17.66 1.57 -2.31
CA TRP A 42 17.29 2.86 -1.73
C TRP A 42 16.48 2.65 -0.43
N GLY A 43 16.75 3.51 0.56
CA GLY A 43 16.09 3.41 1.85
C GLY A 43 16.59 2.29 2.76
N SER A 44 17.60 1.49 2.37
CA SER A 44 18.17 0.42 3.21
C SER A 44 19.00 0.93 4.40
N GLY A 45 19.28 2.24 4.48
CA GLY A 45 20.03 2.84 5.58
C GLY A 45 21.56 2.87 5.38
N LYS A 46 22.10 2.68 4.15
CA LYS A 46 23.55 2.75 3.85
C LYS A 46 24.23 3.97 4.40
N SER A 47 23.73 5.17 4.05
CA SER A 47 24.31 6.44 4.49
C SER A 47 24.30 6.60 6.02
N TYR A 48 23.22 6.13 6.67
CA TYR A 48 23.14 6.09 8.13
C TYR A 48 24.18 5.14 8.73
N PHE A 49 24.31 3.95 8.19
CA PHE A 49 25.30 2.95 8.59
C PHE A 49 26.72 3.50 8.50
N ILE A 50 27.05 4.12 7.37
CA ILE A 50 28.37 4.72 7.16
C ILE A 50 28.64 5.84 8.16
N ARG A 51 27.72 6.83 8.26
CA ARG A 51 27.96 8.01 9.10
C ARG A 51 27.94 7.71 10.59
N ASN A 52 26.93 6.96 11.03
CA ASN A 52 26.63 6.80 12.45
C ASN A 52 27.28 5.57 13.10
N LYS A 53 27.69 4.58 12.29
CA LYS A 53 28.36 3.38 12.79
C LYS A 53 29.81 3.32 12.32
N ILE A 54 30.08 3.29 11.01
CA ILE A 54 31.44 3.14 10.47
C ILE A 54 32.32 4.33 10.85
N ILE A 55 31.92 5.56 10.49
CA ILE A 55 32.74 6.75 10.78
C ILE A 55 32.80 7.05 12.28
N ALA A 56 31.72 6.87 13.01
CA ALA A 56 31.67 7.10 14.45
C ALA A 56 32.59 6.13 15.25
N CYS A 57 32.77 4.89 14.75
CA CYS A 57 33.64 3.86 15.33
C CYS A 57 35.01 3.81 14.64
N TRP A 58 35.38 4.80 13.81
CA TRP A 58 36.63 4.78 13.06
C TRP A 58 37.83 4.77 13.98
N SER A 59 38.57 3.65 13.95
CA SER A 59 39.70 3.48 14.83
C SER A 59 40.93 4.29 14.37
N LYS A 60 41.67 4.86 15.31
CA LYS A 60 42.95 5.50 15.04
C LYS A 60 43.99 4.54 14.47
N ASP A 61 43.83 3.23 14.70
CA ASP A 61 44.73 2.17 14.18
C ASP A 61 44.59 1.95 12.67
N MET A 62 43.60 2.55 12.01
CA MET A 62 43.40 2.41 10.56
C MET A 62 44.38 3.21 9.70
N LYS A 63 45.25 3.99 10.29
CA LYS A 63 46.29 4.81 9.60
C LYS A 63 45.77 5.81 8.56
N VAL A 64 44.51 5.70 8.16
CA VAL A 64 43.82 6.63 7.24
C VAL A 64 42.63 7.27 7.94
N ALA A 65 42.34 8.55 7.64
CA ALA A 65 41.21 9.26 8.18
C ALA A 65 40.02 9.25 7.23
N PRO A 66 38.78 9.04 7.70
CA PRO A 66 37.61 9.00 6.82
C PRO A 66 37.21 10.42 6.41
N ILE A 67 36.92 10.60 5.13
CA ILE A 67 36.33 11.81 4.56
C ILE A 67 35.08 11.43 3.81
N TYR A 68 33.92 11.91 4.30
CA TYR A 68 32.61 11.65 3.70
C TYR A 68 32.25 12.76 2.70
N ILE A 69 31.89 12.33 1.48
CA ILE A 69 31.54 13.22 0.38
C ILE A 69 30.26 12.69 -0.29
N SER A 70 29.17 13.45 -0.28
CA SER A 70 28.00 13.15 -1.11
C SER A 70 28.23 13.68 -2.52
N LEU A 71 28.05 12.83 -3.51
CA LEU A 71 28.16 13.16 -4.93
C LEU A 71 26.84 13.69 -5.52
N TYR A 72 25.79 13.76 -4.70
CA TYR A 72 24.48 14.25 -5.12
C TYR A 72 24.55 15.64 -5.76
N GLY A 73 24.08 15.74 -6.99
CA GLY A 73 23.96 17.01 -7.72
C GLY A 73 25.28 17.59 -8.25
N LEU A 74 26.41 16.86 -8.20
CA LEU A 74 27.64 17.29 -8.86
C LEU A 74 27.50 17.14 -10.37
N ARG A 75 27.83 18.19 -11.13
CA ARG A 75 27.60 18.25 -12.58
C ARG A 75 28.88 18.17 -13.39
N THR A 76 30.01 18.57 -12.85
CA THR A 76 31.29 18.64 -13.54
C THR A 76 32.40 18.00 -12.75
N VAL A 77 33.43 17.51 -13.42
CA VAL A 77 34.67 17.00 -12.80
C VAL A 77 35.32 18.07 -11.92
N ALA A 78 35.20 19.35 -12.28
CA ALA A 78 35.72 20.45 -11.47
C ALA A 78 34.93 20.55 -10.13
N ASP A 79 33.61 20.42 -10.14
CA ASP A 79 32.79 20.39 -8.90
C ASP A 79 33.19 19.23 -7.98
N PHE A 80 33.51 18.06 -8.58
CA PHE A 80 33.98 16.89 -7.84
C PHE A 80 35.29 17.20 -7.10
N TRP A 81 36.30 17.70 -7.80
CA TRP A 81 37.58 18.02 -7.18
C TRP A 81 37.48 19.17 -6.17
N ASP A 82 36.66 20.17 -6.45
CA ASP A 82 36.41 21.25 -5.48
C ASP A 82 35.83 20.66 -4.19
N LYS A 83 34.87 19.73 -4.31
CA LYS A 83 34.27 19.08 -3.14
C LYS A 83 35.29 18.23 -2.38
N VAL A 84 36.14 17.47 -3.09
CA VAL A 84 37.23 16.68 -2.50
C VAL A 84 38.16 17.58 -1.70
N TYR A 85 38.68 18.65 -2.31
CA TYR A 85 39.61 19.56 -1.64
C TYR A 85 39.00 20.30 -0.44
N ILE A 86 37.76 20.76 -0.58
CA ILE A 86 37.05 21.41 0.55
C ILE A 86 36.91 20.43 1.71
N SER A 87 36.48 19.20 1.44
CA SER A 87 36.28 18.20 2.49
C SER A 87 37.59 17.78 3.18
N VAL A 88 38.70 17.75 2.44
CA VAL A 88 40.04 17.53 3.02
C VAL A 88 40.46 18.68 3.90
N LEU A 89 40.25 19.93 3.44
CA LEU A 89 40.53 21.16 4.22
C LEU A 89 39.74 21.20 5.54
N GLU A 90 38.42 20.94 5.47
CA GLU A 90 37.57 20.88 6.65
C GLU A 90 38.05 19.83 7.66
N LYS A 91 38.48 18.66 7.15
CA LYS A 91 39.00 17.58 7.99
C LYS A 91 40.33 17.95 8.65
N ALA A 92 41.21 18.62 7.93
CA ALA A 92 42.55 19.01 8.42
C ALA A 92 42.49 20.19 9.39
N THR A 93 41.63 21.17 9.15
CA THR A 93 41.47 22.37 9.99
C THR A 93 40.56 22.15 11.19
N GLY A 94 39.59 21.20 11.08
CA GLY A 94 38.52 21.00 12.06
C GLY A 94 37.43 22.07 11.99
N GLU A 95 37.44 22.94 10.98
CA GLU A 95 36.49 24.05 10.80
C GLU A 95 35.69 23.89 9.52
N TYR A 96 34.42 24.32 9.52
CA TYR A 96 33.57 24.32 8.33
C TYR A 96 34.03 25.40 7.34
N VAL A 97 34.33 24.99 6.11
CA VAL A 97 34.73 25.88 5.00
C VAL A 97 33.54 25.98 4.02
N GLY A 98 32.85 27.10 4.03
CA GLY A 98 31.72 27.30 3.12
C GLY A 98 32.14 27.14 1.64
N ARG A 99 31.23 26.64 0.79
CA ARG A 99 31.49 26.28 -0.64
C ARG A 99 32.13 27.42 -1.45
N ASN A 100 31.67 28.67 -1.27
CA ASN A 100 32.20 29.83 -1.99
C ASN A 100 33.62 30.19 -1.55
N ILE A 101 33.88 30.08 -0.26
CA ILE A 101 35.18 30.31 0.36
C ILE A 101 36.16 29.25 -0.10
N GLY A 102 35.74 27.96 -0.04
CA GLY A 102 36.57 26.85 -0.49
C GLY A 102 36.94 26.97 -1.97
N ARG A 103 36.02 27.30 -2.86
CA ARG A 103 36.32 27.53 -4.28
C ARG A 103 37.30 28.67 -4.52
N TYR A 104 37.12 29.75 -3.82
CA TYR A 104 38.03 30.90 -3.92
C TYR A 104 39.45 30.53 -3.45
N LEU A 105 39.59 29.87 -2.31
CA LEU A 105 40.86 29.39 -1.79
C LEU A 105 41.55 28.45 -2.77
N ILE A 106 40.82 27.47 -3.30
CA ILE A 106 41.35 26.50 -4.27
C ILE A 106 41.77 27.19 -5.58
N SER A 107 41.00 28.13 -6.09
CA SER A 107 41.33 28.84 -7.32
C SER A 107 42.57 29.71 -7.17
N THR A 108 42.72 30.38 -6.02
CA THR A 108 43.89 31.22 -5.70
C THR A 108 45.13 30.38 -5.57
N LEU A 109 45.05 29.24 -4.93
CA LEU A 109 46.17 28.30 -4.73
C LEU A 109 46.59 27.62 -6.03
N ARG A 110 45.61 27.18 -6.87
CA ARG A 110 45.88 26.63 -8.21
C ARG A 110 46.59 27.64 -9.13
N ALA A 111 46.33 28.96 -8.95
CA ALA A 111 46.99 30.03 -9.68
C ALA A 111 48.42 30.32 -9.18
N GLY A 112 48.93 29.57 -8.22
CA GLY A 112 50.27 29.80 -7.62
C GLY A 112 50.39 31.12 -6.86
N LYS A 113 49.28 31.77 -6.50
CA LYS A 113 49.27 33.01 -5.75
C LYS A 113 49.30 32.71 -4.25
N ASN A 114 50.17 33.43 -3.51
CA ASN A 114 50.12 33.37 -2.09
C ASN A 114 48.78 33.90 -1.58
N ILE A 115 48.21 33.22 -0.60
CA ILE A 115 46.96 33.65 0.04
C ILE A 115 47.30 34.82 0.95
N VAL A 116 46.95 36.04 0.51
CA VAL A 116 47.07 37.21 1.34
C VAL A 116 45.82 37.35 2.18
N VAL A 117 45.93 37.00 3.47
CA VAL A 117 44.80 36.93 4.42
C VAL A 117 44.03 38.26 4.47
N ASP A 118 44.74 39.37 4.41
CA ASP A 118 44.18 40.73 4.51
C ASP A 118 43.33 41.14 3.27
N GLU A 119 43.61 40.55 2.11
CA GLU A 119 42.79 40.77 0.89
C GLU A 119 41.54 39.88 0.82
N ILE A 120 41.53 38.78 1.55
CA ILE A 120 40.49 37.77 1.51
C ILE A 120 39.43 37.97 2.58
N LEU A 121 39.83 38.37 3.80
CA LEU A 121 38.92 38.63 4.93
C LEU A 121 37.76 39.57 4.58
N PRO A 122 37.96 40.69 3.87
CA PRO A 122 36.89 41.59 3.50
C PRO A 122 35.92 41.01 2.46
N LYS A 123 36.36 40.03 1.65
CA LYS A 123 35.56 39.42 0.56
C LYS A 123 34.73 38.22 1.00
N ILE A 124 35.08 37.63 2.14
CA ILE A 124 34.52 36.37 2.61
C ILE A 124 33.41 36.56 3.65
N GLY A 125 33.35 37.72 4.27
CA GLY A 125 32.43 37.95 5.39
C GLY A 125 32.84 37.18 6.65
N TRP A 126 32.20 37.44 7.77
CA TRP A 126 32.54 36.96 9.11
C TRP A 126 32.35 35.44 9.26
N GLY A 127 33.34 34.61 8.85
CA GLY A 127 33.16 33.14 8.95
C GLY A 127 34.41 32.32 9.28
N ILE A 128 35.63 32.85 9.02
CA ILE A 128 36.87 32.11 9.29
C ILE A 128 37.84 32.99 10.05
N SER A 129 38.43 32.48 11.14
CA SER A 129 39.42 33.21 11.90
C SER A 129 40.73 33.35 11.12
N GLU A 130 41.48 34.44 11.33
CA GLU A 130 42.82 34.65 10.76
C GLU A 130 43.78 33.50 11.03
N LYS A 131 43.65 32.91 12.22
CA LYS A 131 44.42 31.72 12.65
C LYS A 131 44.10 30.47 11.79
N SER A 132 42.86 30.32 11.43
CA SER A 132 42.41 29.21 10.58
C SER A 132 42.86 29.39 9.13
N MET A 133 42.90 30.60 8.62
CA MET A 133 43.41 30.91 7.28
C MET A 133 44.91 30.63 7.15
N LYS A 134 45.74 31.01 8.15
CA LYS A 134 47.17 30.71 8.19
C LYS A 134 47.38 29.18 8.22
N LYS A 135 46.59 28.48 9.02
CA LYS A 135 46.59 27.00 9.09
C LYS A 135 46.20 26.35 7.77
N VAL A 136 45.22 26.91 7.04
CA VAL A 136 44.83 26.45 5.70
C VAL A 136 46.00 26.60 4.71
N GLN A 137 46.72 27.70 4.75
CA GLN A 137 47.84 27.96 3.85
C GLN A 137 49.03 27.02 4.11
N GLU A 138 49.36 26.77 5.37
CA GLU A 138 50.42 25.82 5.78
C GLU A 138 50.08 24.38 5.43
N VAL A 139 48.81 23.99 5.60
CA VAL A 139 48.34 22.63 5.44
C VAL A 139 48.00 22.29 3.96
N PHE A 140 47.71 23.26 3.10
CA PHE A 140 47.26 23.03 1.73
C PHE A 140 48.27 22.34 0.83
N GLY A 141 49.53 22.69 0.91
CA GLY A 141 50.65 22.03 0.19
C GLY A 141 50.82 20.58 0.63
N ASP A 142 50.75 20.34 1.93
CA ASP A 142 50.86 19.03 2.55
C ASP A 142 49.65 18.15 2.22
N ILE A 143 48.45 18.73 2.13
CA ILE A 143 47.18 18.02 1.80
C ILE A 143 47.22 17.43 0.39
N ILE A 144 47.63 18.21 -0.61
CA ILE A 144 47.68 17.73 -2.01
C ILE A 144 48.70 16.63 -2.19
N CYS A 145 49.81 16.70 -1.43
CA CYS A 145 50.90 15.72 -1.49
C CYS A 145 50.61 14.45 -0.72
N HIS A 146 49.72 14.46 0.25
CA HIS A 146 49.48 13.35 1.20
C HIS A 146 48.05 12.86 1.27
N MET A 147 47.40 12.69 0.11
CA MET A 147 46.04 12.13 0.04
C MET A 147 45.95 10.66 0.47
N GLU A 148 47.06 9.94 0.47
CA GLU A 148 47.16 8.56 0.97
C GLU A 148 46.80 8.40 2.45
N LYS A 149 46.78 9.49 3.22
CA LYS A 149 46.34 9.53 4.63
C LYS A 149 44.80 9.47 4.78
N TYR A 150 44.03 9.47 3.69
CA TYR A 150 42.60 9.55 3.74
C TYR A 150 41.91 8.35 3.08
N CYS A 151 40.72 8.03 3.59
CA CYS A 151 39.74 7.16 2.95
C CYS A 151 38.55 8.01 2.52
N PHE A 152 38.39 8.19 1.23
CA PHE A 152 37.25 8.93 0.67
C PHE A 152 36.04 8.03 0.60
N ILE A 153 34.97 8.43 1.29
CA ILE A 153 33.68 7.75 1.29
C ILE A 153 32.75 8.55 0.38
N LEU A 154 32.51 8.04 -0.82
CA LEU A 154 31.74 8.69 -1.87
C LEU A 154 30.32 8.14 -1.86
N ASP A 155 29.39 8.91 -1.29
CA ASP A 155 27.97 8.53 -1.16
C ASP A 155 27.10 9.14 -2.26
N ASP A 156 25.90 8.58 -2.48
CA ASP A 156 24.96 8.98 -3.54
C ASP A 156 25.57 8.90 -4.95
N PHE A 157 26.39 7.89 -5.20
CA PHE A 157 27.11 7.74 -6.45
C PHE A 157 26.17 7.64 -7.66
N GLU A 158 25.05 6.94 -7.52
CA GLU A 158 24.01 6.81 -8.56
C GLU A 158 23.28 8.14 -8.86
N ARG A 159 23.42 9.15 -7.98
CA ARG A 159 22.81 10.48 -8.13
C ARG A 159 23.78 11.54 -8.62
N CYS A 160 24.99 11.14 -8.95
CA CYS A 160 25.98 12.01 -9.57
C CYS A 160 25.58 12.31 -11.01
N MET A 161 25.61 13.60 -11.40
CA MET A 161 25.24 14.01 -12.75
C MET A 161 26.45 14.02 -13.72
N ILE A 162 27.66 13.74 -13.23
CA ILE A 162 28.84 13.52 -14.06
C ILE A 162 28.68 12.12 -14.72
N SER A 163 29.16 11.95 -15.95
CA SER A 163 29.07 10.64 -16.58
C SER A 163 29.79 9.57 -15.75
N MET A 164 29.23 8.36 -15.68
CA MET A 164 29.78 7.28 -14.85
C MET A 164 31.23 6.94 -15.22
N ASN A 165 31.59 7.01 -16.49
CA ASN A 165 32.95 6.73 -16.94
C ASN A 165 33.93 7.84 -16.53
N GLU A 166 33.50 9.11 -16.58
CA GLU A 166 34.33 10.22 -16.12
C GLU A 166 34.58 10.18 -14.62
N ILE A 167 33.52 9.98 -13.81
CA ILE A 167 33.68 9.90 -12.34
C ILE A 167 34.51 8.69 -11.91
N LEU A 168 34.34 7.52 -12.57
CA LEU A 168 35.19 6.36 -12.33
C LEU A 168 36.63 6.64 -12.74
N GLY A 169 36.88 7.36 -13.83
CA GLY A 169 38.21 7.82 -14.22
C GLY A 169 38.87 8.68 -13.15
N GLU A 170 38.12 9.61 -12.55
CA GLU A 170 38.65 10.44 -11.45
C GLU A 170 38.90 9.63 -10.16
N ILE A 171 38.05 8.62 -9.91
CA ILE A 171 38.30 7.68 -8.80
C ILE A 171 39.57 6.86 -9.04
N SER A 172 39.84 6.38 -10.29
CA SER A 172 41.08 5.73 -10.65
C SER A 172 42.30 6.63 -10.35
N ARG A 173 42.20 7.93 -10.66
CA ARG A 173 43.26 8.91 -10.36
C ARG A 173 43.52 9.02 -8.85
N ILE A 174 42.48 9.04 -8.03
CA ILE A 174 42.59 9.06 -6.56
C ILE A 174 43.31 7.79 -6.06
N LEU A 175 42.94 6.63 -6.62
CA LEU A 175 43.52 5.35 -6.23
C LEU A 175 44.97 5.17 -6.69
N GLU A 176 45.26 5.43 -7.98
CA GLU A 176 46.52 5.14 -8.61
C GLU A 176 47.54 6.26 -8.39
N GLU A 177 47.18 7.53 -8.68
CA GLU A 177 48.11 8.67 -8.58
C GLU A 177 48.25 9.20 -7.16
N ARG A 178 47.18 9.15 -6.36
CA ARG A 178 47.16 9.69 -4.99
C ARG A 178 47.29 8.60 -3.92
N GLN A 179 47.23 7.33 -4.30
CA GLN A 179 47.32 6.17 -3.42
C GLN A 179 46.34 6.19 -2.23
N ALA A 180 45.24 6.94 -2.37
CA ALA A 180 44.23 7.06 -1.35
C ALA A 180 43.25 5.89 -1.39
N LYS A 181 42.53 5.67 -0.30
CA LYS A 181 41.47 4.66 -0.22
C LYS A 181 40.12 5.27 -0.64
N VAL A 182 39.30 4.46 -1.33
CA VAL A 182 37.98 4.89 -1.77
C VAL A 182 36.93 3.84 -1.43
N LEU A 183 35.89 4.26 -0.73
CA LEU A 183 34.67 3.49 -0.48
C LEU A 183 33.52 4.20 -1.20
N ILE A 184 32.97 3.56 -2.22
CA ILE A 184 31.80 4.02 -2.96
C ILE A 184 30.56 3.47 -2.27
N VAL A 185 29.54 4.32 -2.05
CA VAL A 185 28.26 3.94 -1.50
C VAL A 185 27.20 4.24 -2.54
N ALA A 186 26.49 3.21 -3.00
CA ALA A 186 25.57 3.34 -4.12
C ALA A 186 24.40 2.35 -4.04
N ASN A 187 23.39 2.61 -4.85
CA ASN A 187 22.46 1.60 -5.34
C ASN A 187 22.92 1.22 -6.76
N GLU A 188 23.63 0.09 -6.88
CA GLU A 188 24.24 -0.31 -8.16
C GLU A 188 23.19 -0.54 -9.25
N SER A 189 22.02 -1.04 -8.90
CA SER A 189 20.93 -1.26 -9.87
C SER A 189 20.48 0.01 -10.57
N GLU A 190 20.66 1.18 -9.93
CA GLU A 190 20.29 2.47 -10.47
C GLU A 190 21.43 3.17 -11.23
N ILE A 191 22.67 2.72 -11.09
CA ILE A 191 23.84 3.36 -11.73
C ILE A 191 23.71 3.35 -13.27
N GLY A 192 23.04 2.39 -13.87
CA GLY A 192 22.80 2.34 -15.30
C GLY A 192 21.64 3.22 -15.80
N PHE A 193 20.70 3.56 -14.90
CA PHE A 193 19.45 4.23 -15.30
C PHE A 193 19.64 5.70 -15.71
N HIS A 194 20.52 6.45 -15.06
CA HIS A 194 20.73 7.87 -15.40
C HIS A 194 21.28 8.07 -16.81
N ASN A 195 22.21 7.24 -17.27
CA ASN A 195 22.72 7.28 -18.64
C ASN A 195 21.67 6.81 -19.66
N ILE A 196 20.78 5.89 -19.25
CA ILE A 196 19.67 5.43 -20.09
C ILE A 196 18.58 6.51 -20.17
N GLN A 197 18.32 7.26 -19.09
CA GLN A 197 17.29 8.30 -19.04
C GLN A 197 17.70 9.61 -19.74
N GLN A 198 18.98 9.89 -19.91
CA GLN A 198 19.40 11.00 -20.77
C GLN A 198 18.96 10.72 -22.20
N ASN A 199 18.06 11.57 -22.71
CA ASN A 199 17.46 11.48 -24.05
C ASN A 199 16.61 10.20 -24.28
N VAL A 200 15.91 9.69 -23.24
CA VAL A 200 15.04 8.50 -23.35
C VAL A 200 14.02 8.65 -24.48
N GLU A 201 13.41 9.82 -24.63
CA GLU A 201 12.45 10.07 -25.69
C GLU A 201 13.10 9.92 -27.06
N MET A 202 14.26 10.54 -27.28
CA MET A 202 15.00 10.42 -28.54
C MET A 202 15.50 8.99 -28.78
N LYS A 203 16.03 8.32 -27.76
CA LYS A 203 16.45 6.92 -27.83
C LYS A 203 15.29 5.97 -28.12
N THR A 204 14.12 6.23 -27.57
CA THR A 204 12.92 5.44 -27.83
C THR A 204 12.37 5.68 -29.23
N ILE A 205 12.35 6.94 -29.70
CA ILE A 205 11.96 7.29 -31.08
C ILE A 205 12.92 6.65 -32.08
N ALA A 206 14.24 6.74 -31.86
CA ALA A 206 15.24 6.13 -32.72
C ALA A 206 15.08 4.58 -32.76
N ALA A 207 14.82 3.94 -31.63
CA ALA A 207 14.57 2.50 -31.57
C ALA A 207 13.26 2.12 -32.27
N ALA A 208 12.20 2.91 -32.13
CA ALA A 208 10.93 2.69 -32.82
C ALA A 208 11.07 2.84 -34.34
N LEU A 209 11.80 3.86 -34.81
CA LEU A 209 12.10 4.05 -36.27
C LEU A 209 12.96 2.90 -36.81
N ALA A 210 13.97 2.46 -36.07
CA ALA A 210 14.79 1.32 -36.47
C ALA A 210 13.98 0.02 -36.54
N CYS A 211 13.04 -0.18 -35.58
CA CYS A 211 12.12 -1.30 -35.61
C CYS A 211 11.17 -1.26 -36.83
N GLN A 212 10.63 -0.10 -37.18
CA GLN A 212 9.81 0.08 -38.38
C GLN A 212 10.61 -0.23 -39.67
N GLN A 213 11.83 0.29 -39.81
CA GLN A 213 12.69 0.03 -40.96
C GLN A 213 13.09 -1.45 -41.10
N ALA A 214 13.32 -2.13 -39.97
CA ALA A 214 13.63 -3.57 -39.94
C ALA A 214 12.41 -4.42 -40.40
N ASN A 215 11.21 -4.02 -40.05
CA ASN A 215 9.98 -4.67 -40.50
C ASN A 215 9.72 -4.46 -41.99
N GLU A 216 10.03 -3.27 -42.56
CA GLU A 216 9.88 -2.96 -43.96
C GLU A 216 10.93 -3.66 -44.86
N THR A 217 12.12 -3.94 -44.31
CA THR A 217 13.20 -4.64 -45.04
C THR A 217 13.13 -6.16 -44.95
N GLY A 218 12.09 -6.73 -44.34
CA GLY A 218 11.84 -8.19 -44.32
C GLY A 218 12.73 -8.98 -43.41
N SER A 219 13.57 -8.36 -42.60
CA SER A 219 14.29 -9.01 -41.50
C SER A 219 13.31 -9.28 -40.35
N LYS A 220 12.70 -10.47 -40.39
CA LYS A 220 11.77 -10.93 -39.33
C LYS A 220 12.46 -10.85 -37.96
N ALA A 221 12.01 -9.91 -37.15
CA ALA A 221 12.27 -9.98 -35.71
C ALA A 221 11.75 -11.33 -35.21
N LYS A 222 12.61 -12.13 -34.63
CA LYS A 222 12.24 -13.40 -34.03
C LYS A 222 11.35 -13.10 -32.83
N ASN A 223 10.14 -13.59 -32.88
CA ASN A 223 9.08 -13.63 -31.87
C ASN A 223 8.10 -12.45 -31.84
N GLY A 224 6.88 -12.77 -32.14
CA GLY A 224 5.75 -12.12 -31.54
C GLY A 224 4.71 -11.59 -32.48
N GLY A 225 3.54 -12.03 -32.25
CA GLY A 225 2.34 -11.57 -32.89
C GLY A 225 2.06 -10.07 -32.70
N ASP A 226 1.12 -9.57 -33.44
CA ASP A 226 0.59 -8.19 -33.47
C ASP A 226 0.00 -7.65 -32.15
N SER A 227 0.43 -8.17 -31.00
CA SER A 227 0.01 -7.68 -29.70
C SER A 227 0.84 -6.46 -29.28
N THR A 228 0.21 -5.50 -28.63
CA THR A 228 0.86 -4.28 -28.08
C THR A 228 2.09 -4.62 -27.21
N GLU A 229 2.11 -5.80 -26.61
CA GLU A 229 3.19 -6.33 -25.80
C GLU A 229 4.38 -6.81 -26.64
N GLY A 230 4.14 -7.40 -27.80
CA GLY A 230 5.17 -7.77 -28.78
C GLY A 230 5.90 -6.56 -29.34
N ILE A 231 5.18 -5.48 -29.67
CA ILE A 231 5.75 -4.22 -30.15
C ILE A 231 6.62 -3.57 -29.05
N LYS A 232 6.17 -3.57 -27.80
CA LYS A 232 6.94 -3.04 -26.66
C LYS A 232 8.24 -3.81 -26.45
N ASN A 233 8.21 -5.12 -26.56
CA ASN A 233 9.39 -5.98 -26.39
C ASN A 233 10.38 -5.77 -27.53
N ASN A 234 9.93 -5.65 -28.77
CA ASN A 234 10.79 -5.37 -29.92
C ASN A 234 11.48 -4.00 -29.80
N ILE A 235 10.75 -2.95 -29.43
CA ILE A 235 11.32 -1.61 -29.19
C ILE A 235 12.37 -1.67 -28.06
N ARG A 236 12.12 -2.45 -27.02
CA ARG A 236 13.07 -2.63 -25.91
C ARG A 236 14.34 -3.32 -26.36
N GLU A 237 14.25 -4.40 -27.13
CA GLU A 237 15.41 -5.12 -27.69
C GLU A 237 16.23 -4.24 -28.64
N PHE A 238 15.57 -3.47 -29.53
CA PHE A 238 16.26 -2.50 -30.41
C PHE A 238 16.96 -1.39 -29.61
N ARG A 239 16.32 -0.89 -28.56
CA ARG A 239 16.94 0.10 -27.66
C ARG A 239 18.16 -0.46 -26.96
N GLU A 240 18.08 -1.68 -26.43
CA GLU A 240 19.21 -2.37 -25.78
C GLU A 240 20.33 -2.67 -26.79
N GLY A 241 20.02 -3.05 -28.01
CA GLY A 241 20.99 -3.28 -29.07
C GLY A 241 21.72 -2.00 -29.51
N LEU A 242 20.99 -0.88 -29.68
CA LEU A 242 21.57 0.39 -30.12
C LEU A 242 22.35 1.14 -29.02
N PHE A 243 21.91 1.03 -27.77
CA PHE A 243 22.44 1.83 -26.66
C PHE A 243 23.04 0.99 -25.51
N GLY A 244 23.06 -0.33 -25.62
CA GLY A 244 23.64 -1.23 -24.61
C GLY A 244 25.16 -1.14 -24.48
N ALA A 245 25.84 -0.50 -25.43
CA ALA A 245 27.30 -0.30 -25.39
C ALA A 245 27.76 0.52 -24.17
N GLU A 246 26.95 1.50 -23.72
CA GLU A 246 27.23 2.31 -22.52
C GLU A 246 27.26 1.46 -21.26
N ASN A 247 26.35 0.49 -21.14
CA ASN A 247 26.33 -0.46 -20.01
C ASN A 247 27.52 -1.44 -20.06
N SER A 248 27.96 -1.83 -21.25
CA SER A 248 29.13 -2.71 -21.37
C SER A 248 30.42 -1.97 -21.01
N LEU A 249 30.52 -0.68 -21.34
CA LEU A 249 31.65 0.15 -20.96
C LEU A 249 31.71 0.37 -19.44
N TYR A 250 30.58 0.67 -18.82
CA TYR A 250 30.50 0.76 -17.34
C TYR A 250 30.98 -0.54 -16.68
N LYS A 251 30.49 -1.70 -17.11
CA LYS A 251 30.90 -3.00 -16.55
C LYS A 251 32.41 -3.21 -16.64
N LYS A 252 33.03 -2.91 -17.79
CA LYS A 252 34.48 -3.05 -17.99
C LYS A 252 35.26 -2.05 -17.13
N THR A 253 34.80 -0.80 -17.04
CA THR A 253 35.44 0.22 -16.21
C THR A 253 35.31 -0.10 -14.73
N LYS A 254 34.15 -0.59 -14.32
CA LYS A 254 33.90 -1.08 -12.96
C LYS A 254 34.86 -2.18 -12.58
N GLU A 255 35.02 -3.21 -13.41
CA GLU A 255 35.89 -4.35 -13.17
C GLU A 255 37.33 -3.93 -12.90
N LYS A 256 37.82 -2.89 -13.59
CA LYS A 256 39.16 -2.33 -13.38
C LYS A 256 39.30 -1.60 -12.05
N ILE A 257 38.28 -0.86 -11.62
CA ILE A 257 38.39 0.11 -10.51
C ILE A 257 37.88 -0.46 -9.20
N ILE A 258 36.75 -1.20 -9.25
CA ILE A 258 36.10 -1.76 -8.07
C ILE A 258 36.58 -3.20 -7.84
N GLY A 259 37.39 -3.40 -6.81
CA GLY A 259 37.94 -4.73 -6.51
C GLY A 259 36.97 -5.62 -5.74
N GLN A 260 36.03 -5.04 -4.95
CA GLN A 260 35.09 -5.81 -4.17
C GLN A 260 33.80 -5.05 -3.97
N THR A 261 32.65 -5.74 -4.09
CA THR A 261 31.31 -5.24 -3.78
C THR A 261 30.82 -5.87 -2.48
N LEU A 262 30.39 -5.03 -1.55
CA LEU A 262 29.79 -5.38 -0.27
C LEU A 262 28.30 -5.12 -0.33
N TYR A 263 27.48 -6.16 -0.15
CA TYR A 263 26.01 -6.01 -0.21
C TYR A 263 25.45 -5.67 1.17
N TYR A 264 24.76 -4.54 1.26
CA TYR A 264 24.12 -4.04 2.47
C TYR A 264 22.60 -4.03 2.31
N ASN A 265 21.96 -5.12 2.66
CA ASN A 265 20.52 -5.32 2.60
C ASN A 265 20.00 -5.81 3.95
N PRO A 266 20.01 -4.94 4.99
CA PRO A 266 19.46 -5.31 6.29
C PRO A 266 17.95 -5.56 6.18
N THR A 267 17.43 -6.45 7.00
CA THR A 267 16.00 -6.64 7.17
C THR A 267 15.40 -5.48 7.96
N ILE A 268 14.08 -5.28 7.84
CA ILE A 268 13.37 -4.30 8.67
C ILE A 268 13.55 -4.65 10.15
N ALA A 269 13.45 -5.93 10.50
CA ALA A 269 13.61 -6.41 11.87
C ALA A 269 14.96 -6.02 12.51
N GLU A 270 16.05 -6.00 11.74
CA GLU A 270 17.38 -5.60 12.22
C GLU A 270 17.50 -4.08 12.47
N LYS A 271 16.61 -3.29 11.90
CA LYS A 271 16.73 -1.81 11.90
C LYS A 271 15.62 -1.10 12.64
N ILE A 272 14.47 -1.74 12.85
CA ILE A 272 13.28 -1.09 13.38
C ILE A 272 13.53 -0.44 14.75
N GLU A 273 14.25 -1.13 15.63
CA GLU A 273 14.58 -0.60 16.96
C GLU A 273 15.31 0.75 16.85
N SER A 274 16.36 0.82 16.01
CA SER A 274 17.12 2.08 15.83
C SER A 274 16.32 3.17 15.13
N VAL A 275 15.38 2.82 14.24
CA VAL A 275 14.49 3.79 13.61
C VAL A 275 13.53 4.37 14.65
N LEU A 276 12.91 3.53 15.47
CA LEU A 276 11.98 3.97 16.52
C LEU A 276 12.68 4.77 17.60
N GLU A 277 13.86 4.36 18.08
CA GLU A 277 14.67 5.11 19.05
C GLU A 277 14.96 6.55 18.56
N ASN A 278 15.31 6.70 17.28
CA ASN A 278 15.53 8.03 16.71
C ASN A 278 14.23 8.85 16.65
N MET A 279 13.10 8.20 16.42
CA MET A 279 11.79 8.86 16.36
C MET A 279 11.29 9.27 17.75
N MET A 280 11.56 8.49 18.78
CA MET A 280 11.20 8.80 20.17
C MET A 280 11.88 10.06 20.69
N GLN A 281 12.98 10.50 20.07
CA GLN A 281 13.65 11.77 20.40
C GLN A 281 12.96 12.98 19.77
N LYS A 282 12.01 12.77 18.84
CA LYS A 282 11.24 13.86 18.23
C LYS A 282 10.27 14.45 19.26
N LYS A 283 10.01 15.72 19.13
CA LYS A 283 9.07 16.45 19.97
C LYS A 283 7.76 16.69 19.22
N THR A 284 6.71 17.00 19.97
CA THR A 284 5.43 17.46 19.43
C THR A 284 5.61 18.80 18.71
N GLN A 285 4.60 19.25 17.98
CA GLN A 285 4.62 20.57 17.33
C GLN A 285 4.77 21.73 18.32
N GLU A 286 4.30 21.57 19.54
CA GLU A 286 4.45 22.53 20.64
C GLU A 286 5.81 22.43 21.35
N GLY A 287 6.66 21.49 20.91
CA GLY A 287 7.99 21.29 21.49
C GLY A 287 8.01 20.40 22.74
N GLU A 288 6.89 19.80 23.09
CA GLU A 288 6.76 18.89 24.22
C GLU A 288 7.16 17.45 23.86
N ALA A 289 7.45 16.62 24.85
CA ALA A 289 7.68 15.21 24.64
C ALA A 289 6.34 14.47 24.49
N PHE A 290 6.32 13.43 23.63
CA PHE A 290 5.14 12.54 23.54
C PHE A 290 4.89 11.84 24.89
N PRO A 291 3.62 11.49 25.22
CA PRO A 291 3.28 10.75 26.43
C PRO A 291 4.07 9.43 26.51
N GLN A 292 4.60 9.15 27.69
CA GLN A 292 5.49 7.99 27.92
C GLN A 292 4.79 6.65 27.62
N ASP A 293 3.51 6.52 27.99
CA ASP A 293 2.70 5.32 27.72
C ASP A 293 2.50 5.07 26.22
N PHE A 294 2.37 6.13 25.43
CA PHE A 294 2.28 6.05 23.98
C PHE A 294 3.62 5.61 23.36
N LEU A 295 4.73 6.18 23.81
CA LEU A 295 6.06 5.77 23.34
C LEU A 295 6.37 4.32 23.67
N GLU A 296 6.03 3.86 24.88
CA GLU A 296 6.15 2.46 25.28
C GLU A 296 5.27 1.53 24.44
N TRP A 297 4.06 2.00 24.08
CA TRP A 297 3.15 1.25 23.22
C TRP A 297 3.75 1.08 21.80
N ILE A 298 4.29 2.14 21.21
CA ILE A 298 4.97 2.07 19.89
C ILE A 298 6.13 1.07 19.94
N MET A 299 6.97 1.14 20.96
CA MET A 299 8.12 0.23 21.11
C MET A 299 7.69 -1.25 21.21
N LYS A 300 6.56 -1.53 21.82
CA LYS A 300 5.99 -2.90 21.88
C LYS A 300 5.43 -3.38 20.53
N LYS A 301 5.21 -2.49 19.57
CA LYS A 301 4.66 -2.82 18.25
C LYS A 301 5.72 -3.05 17.17
N GLN A 302 6.98 -3.23 17.53
CA GLN A 302 8.07 -3.47 16.57
C GLN A 302 7.78 -4.66 15.64
N ASP A 303 7.47 -5.83 16.24
CA ASP A 303 7.19 -7.05 15.48
C ASP A 303 5.95 -6.88 14.57
N TYR A 304 4.95 -6.16 15.03
CA TYR A 304 3.77 -5.83 14.24
C TYR A 304 4.13 -4.97 13.01
N MET A 305 4.95 -3.94 13.20
CA MET A 305 5.40 -3.10 12.09
C MET A 305 6.29 -3.86 11.10
N VAL A 306 7.14 -4.78 11.59
CA VAL A 306 7.94 -5.66 10.72
C VAL A 306 7.01 -6.50 9.83
N ARG A 307 6.04 -7.19 10.42
CA ARG A 307 5.06 -8.00 9.67
C ARG A 307 4.25 -7.17 8.68
N LEU A 308 3.84 -5.94 9.04
CA LEU A 308 3.17 -5.03 8.11
C LEU A 308 4.04 -4.68 6.90
N MET A 309 5.29 -4.34 7.13
CA MET A 309 6.21 -3.99 6.04
C MET A 309 6.50 -5.20 5.15
N GLU A 310 6.61 -6.40 5.71
CA GLU A 310 6.76 -7.66 4.96
C GLU A 310 5.50 -7.97 4.15
N TYR A 311 4.32 -7.80 4.74
CA TYR A 311 3.03 -7.98 4.07
C TYR A 311 2.87 -7.07 2.85
N PHE A 312 3.33 -5.82 2.96
CA PHE A 312 3.31 -4.88 1.82
C PHE A 312 4.53 -5.02 0.90
N GLU A 313 5.41 -6.00 1.13
CA GLU A 313 6.66 -6.20 0.38
C GLU A 313 7.56 -4.94 0.35
N CYS A 314 7.46 -4.09 1.33
CA CYS A 314 8.19 -2.83 1.41
C CYS A 314 9.41 -2.95 2.33
N ARG A 315 10.60 -2.77 1.77
CA ARG A 315 11.88 -2.81 2.52
C ARG A 315 12.48 -1.44 2.79
N ASN A 316 11.80 -0.37 2.39
CA ASN A 316 12.29 1.00 2.49
C ASN A 316 12.08 1.55 3.91
N LEU A 317 13.17 1.70 4.67
CA LEU A 317 13.13 2.25 6.02
C LEU A 317 12.64 3.71 6.07
N ARG A 318 12.85 4.49 5.01
CA ARG A 318 12.35 5.87 4.94
C ARG A 318 10.83 5.90 4.83
N THR A 319 10.22 4.90 4.20
CA THR A 319 8.77 4.77 4.11
C THR A 319 8.19 4.36 5.45
N LEU A 320 8.85 3.45 6.18
CA LEU A 320 8.48 3.12 7.56
C LEU A 320 8.60 4.36 8.48
N GLU A 321 9.73 5.05 8.44
CA GLU A 321 9.94 6.28 9.22
C GLU A 321 8.88 7.34 8.91
N PHE A 322 8.55 7.54 7.65
CA PHE A 322 7.49 8.44 7.23
C PHE A 322 6.12 8.00 7.79
N ALA A 323 5.75 6.73 7.65
CA ALA A 323 4.47 6.21 8.12
C ALA A 323 4.30 6.38 9.63
N VAL A 324 5.33 6.02 10.39
CA VAL A 324 5.31 6.16 11.86
C VAL A 324 5.33 7.64 12.27
N SER A 325 6.05 8.52 11.54
CA SER A 325 5.99 9.97 11.81
C SER A 325 4.58 10.51 11.64
N ARG A 326 3.89 10.15 10.54
CA ARG A 326 2.51 10.58 10.29
C ARG A 326 1.55 10.04 11.35
N PHE A 327 1.73 8.81 11.77
CA PHE A 327 0.97 8.22 12.88
C PHE A 327 1.17 8.99 14.20
N MET A 328 2.43 9.28 14.58
CA MET A 328 2.75 10.03 15.79
C MET A 328 2.20 11.46 15.75
N GLU A 329 2.24 12.10 14.60
CA GLU A 329 1.68 13.44 14.41
C GLU A 329 0.16 13.42 14.54
N LEU A 330 -0.52 12.43 13.97
CA LEU A 330 -1.98 12.28 14.09
C LEU A 330 -2.44 12.03 15.53
N GLU A 331 -1.67 11.28 16.33
CA GLU A 331 -1.98 11.02 17.73
C GLU A 331 -2.25 12.30 18.53
N GLN A 332 -1.60 13.41 18.18
CA GLN A 332 -1.76 14.71 18.87
C GLN A 332 -3.12 15.36 18.61
N TYR A 333 -3.75 15.03 17.48
CA TYR A 333 -5.04 15.61 17.07
C TYR A 333 -6.23 14.76 17.49
N ILE A 334 -6.00 13.49 17.92
CA ILE A 334 -7.07 12.59 18.27
C ILE A 334 -7.55 12.89 19.71
N GLN A 335 -8.81 13.29 19.79
CA GLN A 335 -9.50 13.39 21.08
C GLN A 335 -9.99 11.99 21.44
N TRP A 336 -9.20 11.27 22.25
CA TRP A 336 -9.54 9.90 22.64
C TRP A 336 -10.83 9.88 23.45
N PRO A 337 -11.87 9.15 22.98
CA PRO A 337 -13.08 8.96 23.79
C PRO A 337 -12.75 8.24 25.10
N SER A 338 -13.63 8.38 26.09
CA SER A 338 -13.50 7.70 27.39
C SER A 338 -13.77 6.19 27.28
N TYR A 339 -13.00 5.51 26.42
CA TYR A 339 -13.04 4.06 26.26
C TYR A 339 -12.03 3.37 27.18
N ASP A 340 -12.24 2.05 27.39
CA ASP A 340 -11.24 1.20 28.00
C ASP A 340 -9.91 1.30 27.23
N LYS A 341 -8.81 1.22 27.97
CA LYS A 341 -7.44 1.29 27.43
C LYS A 341 -7.19 0.26 26.31
N ASN A 342 -7.84 -0.90 26.38
CA ASN A 342 -7.72 -1.95 25.36
C ASN A 342 -8.34 -1.49 24.03
N TYR A 343 -9.48 -0.81 24.06
CA TYR A 343 -10.11 -0.26 22.84
C TYR A 343 -9.28 0.88 22.26
N VAL A 344 -8.73 1.75 23.09
CA VAL A 344 -7.81 2.81 22.62
C VAL A 344 -6.59 2.20 21.92
N ASN A 345 -6.01 1.15 22.51
CA ASN A 345 -4.88 0.46 21.91
C ASN A 345 -5.25 -0.25 20.59
N ALA A 346 -6.44 -0.86 20.49
CA ALA A 346 -6.93 -1.45 19.25
C ALA A 346 -7.14 -0.38 18.16
N LEU A 347 -7.72 0.76 18.51
CA LEU A 347 -7.86 1.90 17.58
C LEU A 347 -6.50 2.42 17.09
N ARG A 348 -5.53 2.55 17.99
CA ARG A 348 -4.15 2.91 17.63
C ARG A 348 -3.54 1.92 16.63
N GLU A 349 -3.82 0.62 16.76
CA GLU A 349 -3.36 -0.38 15.79
C GLU A 349 -3.98 -0.16 14.41
N HIS A 350 -5.27 0.14 14.32
CA HIS A 350 -5.93 0.44 13.06
C HIS A 350 -5.40 1.73 12.40
N ILE A 351 -5.12 2.76 13.19
CA ILE A 351 -4.53 4.00 12.69
C ILE A 351 -3.10 3.76 12.21
N LEU A 352 -2.31 2.99 12.95
CA LEU A 352 -0.95 2.61 12.56
C LEU A 352 -0.98 1.77 11.26
N TYR A 353 -1.87 0.78 11.17
CA TYR A 353 -2.09 0.01 9.95
C TYR A 353 -2.41 0.92 8.76
N SER A 354 -3.40 1.81 8.93
CA SER A 354 -3.77 2.78 7.89
C SER A 354 -2.58 3.65 7.48
N SER A 355 -1.80 4.13 8.44
CA SER A 355 -0.64 4.98 8.18
C SER A 355 0.44 4.25 7.38
N VAL A 356 0.75 3.00 7.73
CA VAL A 356 1.72 2.18 6.99
C VAL A 356 1.19 1.85 5.60
N HIS A 357 -0.04 1.35 5.49
CA HIS A 357 -0.67 0.97 4.23
C HIS A 357 -0.68 2.15 3.23
N ILE A 358 -1.20 3.28 3.67
CA ILE A 358 -1.33 4.47 2.83
C ILE A 358 0.05 5.02 2.45
N SER A 359 1.00 5.04 3.39
CA SER A 359 2.36 5.53 3.13
C SER A 359 3.11 4.68 2.10
N VAL A 360 2.94 3.35 2.15
CA VAL A 360 3.52 2.44 1.15
C VAL A 360 2.91 2.71 -0.23
N HIS A 361 1.59 2.83 -0.31
CA HIS A 361 0.90 3.13 -1.56
C HIS A 361 1.29 4.50 -2.11
N PHE A 362 1.37 5.52 -1.26
CA PHE A 362 1.74 6.87 -1.64
C PHE A 362 3.19 6.98 -2.13
N ARG A 363 4.15 6.38 -1.42
CA ARG A 363 5.59 6.57 -1.68
C ARG A 363 6.20 5.58 -2.64
N GLU A 364 5.80 4.31 -2.55
CA GLU A 364 6.43 3.23 -3.33
C GLU A 364 5.65 2.94 -4.62
N ARG A 365 4.32 3.00 -4.56
CA ARG A 365 3.47 2.62 -5.70
C ARG A 365 2.93 3.82 -6.46
N GLN A 366 3.14 5.05 -5.97
CA GLN A 366 2.62 6.29 -6.55
C GLN A 366 1.11 6.19 -6.85
N ALA A 367 0.39 5.47 -6.00
CA ALA A 367 -1.03 5.21 -6.19
C ALA A 367 -1.83 6.50 -6.03
N GLN A 368 -2.87 6.64 -6.85
CA GLN A 368 -3.82 7.72 -6.71
C GLN A 368 -4.65 7.54 -5.43
N ARG A 369 -5.14 8.66 -4.90
CA ARG A 369 -6.04 8.68 -3.77
C ARG A 369 -7.31 7.89 -4.06
N ARG A 370 -7.85 7.21 -3.05
CA ARG A 370 -9.10 6.48 -3.16
C ARG A 370 -10.28 7.41 -3.40
N SER A 371 -11.25 6.94 -4.17
CA SER A 371 -12.55 7.59 -4.20
C SER A 371 -13.33 7.11 -2.97
N TRP A 372 -13.47 7.98 -1.97
CA TRP A 372 -14.30 7.71 -0.81
C TRP A 372 -15.76 8.00 -1.19
N GLN A 373 -16.63 7.01 -0.95
CA GLN A 373 -18.07 7.23 -0.86
C GLN A 373 -18.38 7.76 0.55
N GLU A 374 -19.62 7.91 0.94
CA GLU A 374 -20.03 8.51 2.23
C GLU A 374 -19.41 7.86 3.48
N ASP A 375 -18.81 6.66 3.32
CA ASP A 375 -18.17 5.95 4.43
C ASP A 375 -16.73 6.42 4.67
N GLU A 376 -16.48 6.91 5.87
CA GLU A 376 -15.15 7.39 6.31
C GLU A 376 -14.18 6.27 6.66
N VAL A 377 -14.62 5.01 6.56
CA VAL A 377 -13.86 3.81 6.88
C VAL A 377 -13.96 2.80 5.75
N TYR A 378 -12.81 2.39 5.21
CA TYR A 378 -12.75 1.36 4.18
C TYR A 378 -12.38 0.01 4.80
N THR A 379 -13.22 -0.99 4.59
CA THR A 379 -12.95 -2.37 5.01
C THR A 379 -12.67 -3.25 3.81
N PHE A 380 -11.61 -4.04 3.83
CA PHE A 380 -11.24 -4.94 2.74
C PHE A 380 -12.26 -6.07 2.49
N HIS A 381 -13.21 -6.28 3.39
CA HIS A 381 -14.16 -7.40 3.33
C HIS A 381 -15.13 -7.39 2.14
N THR A 382 -15.24 -6.27 1.41
CA THR A 382 -16.22 -6.16 0.32
C THR A 382 -15.71 -6.61 -1.05
N MET A 383 -14.42 -6.92 -1.22
CA MET A 383 -13.86 -7.21 -2.54
C MET A 383 -13.35 -8.64 -2.80
N TYR A 384 -13.11 -9.46 -1.78
CA TYR A 384 -12.51 -10.79 -1.98
C TYR A 384 -13.23 -11.86 -1.15
N HIS A 385 -14.38 -12.33 -1.64
CA HIS A 385 -15.23 -13.29 -0.91
C HIS A 385 -14.81 -14.75 -1.00
N GLU A 386 -13.79 -15.17 -1.76
CA GLU A 386 -13.62 -16.61 -2.01
C GLU A 386 -12.23 -17.25 -1.81
N THR A 387 -11.15 -16.53 -1.57
CA THR A 387 -9.81 -17.15 -1.49
C THR A 387 -8.87 -16.68 -0.39
N ALA A 388 -9.21 -15.70 0.42
CA ALA A 388 -8.37 -15.30 1.53
C ALA A 388 -8.68 -16.17 2.75
N MET A 389 -8.00 -17.29 2.89
CA MET A 389 -7.72 -17.84 4.21
C MET A 389 -7.20 -16.68 5.06
N PHE A 390 -7.89 -16.39 6.16
CA PHE A 390 -7.63 -15.42 7.21
C PHE A 390 -6.21 -14.85 7.23
N ASP A 391 -5.98 -13.83 6.42
CA ASP A 391 -4.82 -12.99 6.54
C ASP A 391 -4.93 -12.20 7.84
N GLU A 392 -3.87 -12.20 8.64
CA GLU A 392 -3.78 -11.49 9.94
C GLU A 392 -4.26 -10.04 9.83
N PHE A 393 -4.09 -9.42 8.65
CA PHE A 393 -4.42 -8.02 8.42
C PHE A 393 -5.77 -7.77 7.75
N SER A 394 -6.50 -8.80 7.39
CA SER A 394 -7.82 -8.69 6.71
C SER A 394 -8.89 -8.00 7.55
N LEU A 395 -8.71 -7.96 8.87
CA LEU A 395 -9.62 -7.33 9.82
C LEU A 395 -9.34 -5.84 10.05
N TYR A 396 -8.20 -5.33 9.56
CA TYR A 396 -7.88 -3.92 9.74
C TYR A 396 -8.64 -3.03 8.76
N VAL A 397 -8.86 -1.79 9.17
CA VAL A 397 -9.58 -0.80 8.38
C VAL A 397 -8.63 0.30 7.92
N ILE A 398 -8.93 0.89 6.77
CA ILE A 398 -8.26 2.10 6.29
C ILE A 398 -9.16 3.27 6.62
N LEU A 399 -8.58 4.32 7.19
CA LEU A 399 -9.28 5.48 7.69
C LEU A 399 -9.07 6.67 6.74
N LYS A 400 -10.15 7.31 6.34
CA LYS A 400 -10.13 8.43 5.41
C LYS A 400 -9.28 9.59 5.93
N PHE A 401 -9.44 9.97 7.19
CA PHE A 401 -8.69 11.09 7.76
C PHE A 401 -7.16 10.85 7.77
N VAL A 402 -6.73 9.58 7.85
CA VAL A 402 -5.29 9.21 7.74
C VAL A 402 -4.81 9.42 6.32
N GLU A 403 -5.64 9.07 5.32
CA GLU A 403 -5.31 9.30 3.91
C GLU A 403 -5.26 10.80 3.60
N ASP A 404 -6.24 11.57 4.05
CA ASP A 404 -6.30 13.03 3.90
C ASP A 404 -5.03 13.69 4.48
N TYR A 405 -4.61 13.24 5.67
CA TYR A 405 -3.40 13.77 6.31
C TYR A 405 -2.11 13.39 5.57
N ILE A 406 -1.99 12.17 5.07
CA ILE A 406 -0.79 11.71 4.36
C ILE A 406 -0.64 12.40 3.00
N TYR A 407 -1.73 12.59 2.26
CA TYR A 407 -1.69 13.19 0.92
C TYR A 407 -1.64 14.72 0.95
N ASP A 408 -2.44 15.37 1.79
CA ASP A 408 -2.66 16.81 1.76
C ASP A 408 -2.08 17.54 2.98
N GLY A 409 -1.73 16.82 4.03
CA GLY A 409 -1.35 17.42 5.33
C GLY A 409 -2.52 18.08 6.06
N CYS A 410 -3.76 17.85 5.60
CA CYS A 410 -4.95 18.47 6.18
C CYS A 410 -5.34 17.79 7.49
N VAL A 411 -5.58 18.61 8.51
CA VAL A 411 -6.13 18.20 9.80
C VAL A 411 -7.54 18.76 9.88
N ASP A 412 -8.54 17.89 9.76
CA ASP A 412 -9.94 18.20 9.98
C ASP A 412 -10.41 17.47 11.23
N GLN A 413 -10.62 18.23 12.31
CA GLN A 413 -10.97 17.66 13.62
C GLN A 413 -12.31 16.93 13.60
N GLU A 414 -13.28 17.40 12.81
CA GLU A 414 -14.58 16.75 12.70
C GLU A 414 -14.45 15.39 12.00
N ASN A 415 -13.71 15.33 10.91
CA ASN A 415 -13.45 14.08 10.19
C ASN A 415 -12.62 13.09 11.01
N ILE A 416 -11.65 13.57 11.81
CA ILE A 416 -10.90 12.71 12.73
C ILE A 416 -11.84 12.09 13.76
N ASN A 417 -12.66 12.90 14.42
CA ASN A 417 -13.58 12.43 15.46
C ASN A 417 -14.59 11.42 14.90
N LYS A 418 -15.21 11.70 13.77
CA LYS A 418 -16.15 10.79 13.09
C LYS A 418 -15.48 9.48 12.68
N GLY A 419 -14.26 9.54 12.11
CA GLY A 419 -13.50 8.37 11.70
C GLY A 419 -13.11 7.48 12.88
N VAL A 420 -12.70 8.08 14.00
CA VAL A 420 -12.37 7.38 15.25
C VAL A 420 -13.61 6.72 15.85
N GLU A 421 -14.75 7.43 15.94
CA GLU A 421 -16.00 6.89 16.45
C GLU A 421 -16.49 5.70 15.63
N ARG A 422 -16.46 5.82 14.28
CA ARG A 422 -16.83 4.72 13.37
C ARG A 422 -15.90 3.51 13.50
N ALA A 423 -14.59 3.74 13.55
CA ALA A 423 -13.63 2.66 13.76
C ALA A 423 -13.85 1.97 15.11
N ALA A 424 -14.13 2.73 16.18
CA ALA A 424 -14.47 2.19 17.49
C ALA A 424 -15.74 1.33 17.44
N ALA A 425 -16.80 1.82 16.81
CA ALA A 425 -18.05 1.08 16.65
C ALA A 425 -17.83 -0.25 15.91
N LEU A 426 -17.00 -0.25 14.85
CA LEU A 426 -16.65 -1.48 14.11
C LEU A 426 -15.86 -2.46 14.96
N ILE A 427 -14.87 -2.00 15.75
CA ILE A 427 -14.06 -2.86 16.62
C ILE A 427 -14.95 -3.48 17.69
N ILE A 428 -15.78 -2.68 18.36
CA ILE A 428 -16.71 -3.13 19.39
C ILE A 428 -17.70 -4.15 18.82
N SER A 429 -18.26 -3.87 17.64
CA SER A 429 -19.16 -4.80 16.94
C SER A 429 -18.47 -6.12 16.61
N ARG A 430 -17.22 -6.09 16.14
CA ARG A 430 -16.43 -7.29 15.83
C ARG A 430 -16.09 -8.11 17.05
N ASP A 431 -15.71 -7.46 18.16
CA ASP A 431 -15.40 -8.17 19.40
C ASP A 431 -16.65 -8.84 19.98
N ARG A 432 -17.81 -8.16 19.97
CA ARG A 432 -19.09 -8.76 20.33
C ARG A 432 -19.40 -10.00 19.48
N LYS A 433 -19.23 -9.87 18.15
CA LYS A 433 -19.45 -10.97 17.22
C LYS A 433 -18.47 -12.12 17.42
N ARG A 434 -17.19 -11.84 17.75
CA ARG A 434 -16.16 -12.85 17.99
C ARG A 434 -16.45 -13.68 19.23
N ASP A 435 -16.98 -13.07 20.29
CA ASP A 435 -17.30 -13.75 21.55
C ASP A 435 -18.68 -14.42 21.53
N ASP A 436 -19.45 -14.23 20.46
CA ASP A 436 -20.75 -14.88 20.30
C ASP A 436 -20.62 -16.41 20.22
N PRO A 437 -21.49 -17.17 20.92
CA PRO A 437 -21.49 -18.63 20.92
C PRO A 437 -21.57 -19.25 19.51
N LEU A 438 -22.30 -18.64 18.56
CA LEU A 438 -22.40 -19.12 17.19
C LEU A 438 -21.06 -19.10 16.49
N ASN A 439 -20.34 -17.97 16.53
CA ASN A 439 -19.01 -17.85 15.92
C ASN A 439 -17.99 -18.83 16.53
N ALA A 440 -18.04 -19.02 17.83
CA ALA A 440 -17.17 -19.97 18.50
C ALA A 440 -17.47 -21.41 18.09
N LEU A 441 -18.76 -21.75 17.94
CA LEU A 441 -19.20 -23.08 17.53
C LEU A 441 -18.94 -23.36 16.04
N CYS A 442 -18.76 -22.35 15.18
CA CYS A 442 -18.31 -22.57 13.81
C CYS A 442 -16.92 -23.23 13.73
N ARG A 443 -16.16 -23.20 14.83
CA ARG A 443 -14.87 -23.88 14.98
C ARG A 443 -14.94 -25.00 16.03
N TYR A 444 -16.04 -25.73 16.09
CA TYR A 444 -16.29 -26.74 17.12
C TYR A 444 -15.23 -27.84 17.16
N HIS A 445 -14.51 -28.10 16.08
CA HIS A 445 -13.41 -29.07 16.04
C HIS A 445 -12.28 -28.78 17.02
N ASP A 446 -12.12 -27.54 17.46
CA ASP A 446 -11.09 -27.09 18.41
C ASP A 446 -11.58 -27.08 19.86
N LEU A 447 -12.85 -27.43 20.09
CA LEU A 447 -13.50 -27.34 21.39
C LEU A 447 -13.67 -28.73 22.05
N ASP A 448 -13.62 -28.77 23.37
CA ASP A 448 -14.01 -29.96 24.12
C ASP A 448 -15.55 -30.06 24.30
N ASP A 449 -16.06 -31.24 24.61
CA ASP A 449 -17.50 -31.52 24.74
C ASP A 449 -18.20 -30.55 25.71
N ARG A 450 -17.55 -30.23 26.84
CA ARG A 450 -18.13 -29.34 27.86
C ARG A 450 -18.29 -27.91 27.32
N ASN A 451 -17.32 -27.45 26.56
CA ASN A 451 -17.37 -26.13 25.93
C ASN A 451 -18.42 -26.09 24.82
N ILE A 452 -18.55 -27.14 24.00
CA ILE A 452 -19.59 -27.24 22.98
C ILE A 452 -20.99 -27.16 23.60
N ILE A 453 -21.27 -27.96 24.63
CA ILE A 453 -22.58 -27.97 25.33
C ILE A 453 -22.86 -26.60 25.97
N CYS A 454 -21.89 -26.01 26.64
CA CYS A 454 -22.05 -24.70 27.25
C CYS A 454 -22.41 -23.63 26.17
N ARG A 455 -21.71 -23.63 25.03
CA ARG A 455 -21.97 -22.67 23.96
C ARG A 455 -23.27 -22.91 23.22
N LEU A 456 -23.69 -24.17 23.02
CA LEU A 456 -25.02 -24.50 22.49
C LEU A 456 -26.14 -23.93 23.37
N ASN A 457 -26.02 -24.09 24.69
CA ASN A 457 -26.99 -23.56 25.65
C ASN A 457 -27.01 -22.02 25.62
N SER A 458 -25.84 -21.37 25.54
CA SER A 458 -25.74 -19.92 25.43
C SER A 458 -26.32 -19.41 24.11
N MET A 459 -26.01 -20.07 22.97
CA MET A 459 -26.56 -19.75 21.66
C MET A 459 -28.09 -19.89 21.65
N ARG A 460 -28.63 -20.93 22.31
CA ARG A 460 -30.07 -21.13 22.46
C ARG A 460 -30.74 -20.01 23.28
N ALA A 461 -30.09 -19.52 24.31
CA ALA A 461 -30.56 -18.40 25.12
C ALA A 461 -30.56 -17.10 24.28
N ASN A 462 -29.50 -16.84 23.54
CA ASN A 462 -29.40 -15.70 22.61
C ASN A 462 -30.48 -15.76 21.52
N LEU A 463 -30.74 -16.94 20.95
CA LEU A 463 -31.81 -17.13 19.97
C LEU A 463 -33.18 -16.79 20.56
N LYS A 464 -33.49 -17.27 21.79
CA LYS A 464 -34.76 -16.96 22.47
C LYS A 464 -34.95 -15.47 22.72
N ASN A 465 -33.87 -14.73 22.91
CA ASN A 465 -33.89 -13.28 23.13
C ASN A 465 -33.95 -12.48 21.82
N GLY A 466 -33.96 -13.13 20.64
CA GLY A 466 -33.95 -12.46 19.36
C GLY A 466 -32.63 -11.77 19.01
N SER A 467 -31.49 -12.25 19.57
CA SER A 467 -30.18 -11.62 19.39
C SER A 467 -29.53 -11.93 18.04
N TYR A 468 -30.13 -12.78 17.21
CA TYR A 468 -29.60 -13.21 15.93
C TYR A 468 -30.38 -12.62 14.76
N GLY A 469 -29.65 -12.29 13.67
CA GLY A 469 -30.24 -11.84 12.42
C GLY A 469 -30.67 -12.99 11.52
N LEU A 470 -31.38 -12.69 10.44
CA LEU A 470 -31.88 -13.67 9.47
C LEU A 470 -30.76 -14.53 8.87
N GLY A 471 -29.61 -13.91 8.53
CA GLY A 471 -28.46 -14.63 7.98
C GLY A 471 -27.84 -15.64 8.96
N ASP A 472 -27.96 -15.42 10.27
CA ASP A 472 -27.45 -16.31 11.29
C ASP A 472 -28.29 -17.56 11.47
N TYR A 473 -29.59 -17.52 11.19
CA TYR A 473 -30.49 -18.67 11.35
C TYR A 473 -30.10 -19.86 10.48
N ARG A 474 -29.64 -19.59 9.25
CA ARG A 474 -29.11 -20.64 8.34
C ARG A 474 -27.88 -21.31 8.93
N SER A 475 -26.96 -20.52 9.47
CA SER A 475 -25.76 -21.02 10.11
C SER A 475 -26.06 -21.82 11.38
N ILE A 476 -27.00 -21.34 12.22
CA ILE A 476 -27.47 -22.03 13.41
C ILE A 476 -28.04 -23.40 13.06
N MET A 477 -28.93 -23.45 12.04
CA MET A 477 -29.56 -24.71 11.63
C MET A 477 -28.53 -25.70 11.09
N ALA A 478 -27.62 -25.24 10.22
CA ALA A 478 -26.58 -26.07 9.64
C ALA A 478 -25.65 -26.65 10.71
N LEU A 479 -25.22 -25.79 11.63
CA LEU A 479 -24.37 -26.19 12.75
C LEU A 479 -25.05 -27.18 13.69
N CYS A 480 -26.31 -26.93 14.04
CA CYS A 480 -27.09 -27.87 14.89
C CYS A 480 -27.26 -29.22 14.21
N GLN A 481 -27.46 -29.28 12.87
CA GLN A 481 -27.55 -30.51 12.15
C GLN A 481 -26.25 -31.30 12.21
N GLU A 482 -25.11 -30.67 12.04
CA GLU A 482 -23.81 -31.36 12.10
C GLU A 482 -23.50 -31.86 13.52
N LEU A 483 -23.68 -31.01 14.52
CA LEU A 483 -23.45 -31.40 15.92
C LEU A 483 -24.40 -32.51 16.39
N SER A 484 -25.65 -32.50 15.93
CA SER A 484 -26.60 -33.57 16.21
C SER A 484 -26.15 -34.91 15.59
N LYS A 485 -25.60 -34.94 14.36
CA LYS A 485 -25.01 -36.14 13.74
C LYS A 485 -23.83 -36.69 14.55
N ILE A 486 -23.06 -35.83 15.22
CA ILE A 486 -21.94 -36.21 16.08
C ILE A 486 -22.47 -36.84 17.40
N GLY A 487 -23.69 -36.49 17.84
CA GLY A 487 -24.32 -37.07 18.99
C GLY A 487 -24.67 -36.08 20.10
N TYR A 488 -24.53 -34.77 19.89
CA TYR A 488 -24.91 -33.74 20.88
C TYR A 488 -26.43 -33.55 20.88
N GLN A 489 -27.08 -33.99 21.99
CA GLN A 489 -28.53 -33.89 22.14
C GLN A 489 -29.05 -32.47 22.22
N GLU A 490 -28.24 -31.54 22.74
CA GLU A 490 -28.52 -30.11 22.82
C GLU A 490 -28.64 -29.47 21.43
N ALA A 491 -28.06 -30.09 20.40
CA ALA A 491 -28.09 -29.66 19.02
C ALA A 491 -29.23 -30.29 18.20
N ASP A 492 -30.15 -31.04 18.84
CA ASP A 492 -31.27 -31.62 18.11
C ASP A 492 -32.09 -30.55 17.38
N ILE A 493 -32.00 -30.56 16.03
CA ILE A 493 -32.57 -29.55 15.15
C ILE A 493 -34.08 -29.36 15.34
N ALA A 494 -34.80 -30.46 15.66
CA ALA A 494 -36.22 -30.41 15.88
C ALA A 494 -36.61 -29.49 17.08
N SER A 495 -35.67 -29.29 18.02
CA SER A 495 -35.86 -28.41 19.15
C SER A 495 -35.49 -26.94 18.88
N TRP A 496 -34.77 -26.66 17.79
CA TRP A 496 -34.34 -25.28 17.41
C TRP A 496 -35.30 -24.62 16.42
N ILE A 497 -35.86 -25.40 15.50
CA ILE A 497 -36.81 -24.92 14.49
C ILE A 497 -37.98 -24.12 15.12
N PRO A 498 -38.66 -24.60 16.19
CA PRO A 498 -39.74 -23.83 16.81
C PRO A 498 -39.32 -22.46 17.32
N LEU A 499 -38.09 -22.36 17.85
CA LEU A 499 -37.56 -21.09 18.38
C LEU A 499 -37.30 -20.08 17.25
N ILE A 500 -36.75 -20.55 16.13
CA ILE A 500 -36.54 -19.71 14.95
C ILE A 500 -37.89 -19.21 14.43
N LYS A 501 -38.89 -20.07 14.29
CA LYS A 501 -40.22 -19.73 13.82
C LYS A 501 -40.91 -18.71 14.74
N GLU A 502 -40.84 -18.92 16.03
CA GLU A 502 -41.41 -18.01 17.02
C GLU A 502 -40.80 -16.60 16.89
N ASN A 503 -39.46 -16.49 16.67
CA ASN A 503 -38.82 -15.20 16.46
C ASN A 503 -39.23 -14.54 15.15
N LEU A 504 -39.35 -15.31 14.07
CA LEU A 504 -39.82 -14.83 12.76
C LEU A 504 -41.26 -14.29 12.87
N GLU A 505 -42.18 -15.03 13.50
CA GLU A 505 -43.58 -14.64 13.66
C GLU A 505 -43.72 -13.39 14.53
N LYS A 506 -42.92 -13.25 15.57
CA LYS A 506 -42.93 -12.09 16.48
C LYS A 506 -42.21 -10.87 15.92
N GLY A 507 -41.48 -10.99 14.81
CA GLY A 507 -40.58 -9.98 14.31
C GLY A 507 -39.39 -9.68 15.26
N ASN A 508 -39.09 -10.59 16.17
CA ASN A 508 -37.99 -10.46 17.12
C ASN A 508 -36.69 -10.98 16.48
N VAL A 509 -36.19 -10.21 15.53
CA VAL A 509 -34.99 -10.55 14.76
C VAL A 509 -34.05 -9.37 14.82
N SER A 510 -32.79 -9.60 15.19
CA SER A 510 -31.78 -8.56 15.24
C SER A 510 -31.47 -8.03 13.83
N GLU A 511 -31.29 -6.70 13.70
CA GLU A 511 -30.75 -6.10 12.49
C GLU A 511 -29.24 -6.44 12.35
N ASP A 512 -28.56 -6.65 13.47
CA ASP A 512 -27.15 -7.06 13.50
C ASP A 512 -27.00 -8.56 13.24
N VAL A 513 -26.34 -8.94 12.16
CA VAL A 513 -25.95 -10.32 11.85
C VAL A 513 -24.61 -10.62 12.49
N VAL A 514 -24.49 -11.77 13.18
CA VAL A 514 -23.21 -12.22 13.76
C VAL A 514 -22.19 -12.50 12.67
N GLY A 515 -22.65 -12.80 11.45
CA GLY A 515 -21.83 -12.99 10.26
C GLY A 515 -21.11 -14.33 10.23
N ALA A 516 -21.46 -15.26 11.12
CA ALA A 516 -20.96 -16.62 11.08
C ALA A 516 -21.51 -17.35 9.86
N VAL A 517 -20.62 -17.93 9.04
CA VAL A 517 -21.01 -18.71 7.86
C VAL A 517 -20.67 -20.17 8.12
N PHE A 518 -21.70 -20.98 8.30
CA PHE A 518 -21.57 -22.42 8.37
C PHE A 518 -22.43 -23.07 7.26
N ARG A 519 -21.79 -23.86 6.38
CA ARG A 519 -22.45 -24.56 5.27
C ARG A 519 -22.38 -26.04 5.47
N ILE A 520 -23.49 -26.75 5.22
CA ILE A 520 -23.54 -28.21 5.18
C ILE A 520 -23.60 -28.70 3.73
N GLN A 521 -23.08 -29.89 3.52
CA GLN A 521 -23.15 -30.57 2.19
C GLN A 521 -24.50 -31.16 1.90
N ASP A 522 -25.27 -31.58 2.92
CA ASP A 522 -26.55 -32.25 2.79
C ASP A 522 -27.69 -31.33 3.27
N GLN A 523 -28.24 -30.57 2.34
CA GLN A 523 -29.35 -29.65 2.57
C GLN A 523 -30.75 -30.29 2.43
N ASP A 524 -30.83 -31.58 2.14
CA ASP A 524 -32.08 -32.25 1.77
C ASP A 524 -32.83 -32.90 2.93
N ALA A 525 -32.39 -32.76 4.18
CA ALA A 525 -33.12 -33.25 5.33
C ALA A 525 -34.48 -32.53 5.45
N PRO A 526 -35.63 -33.27 5.45
CA PRO A 526 -36.96 -32.64 5.30
C PRO A 526 -37.30 -31.56 6.31
N PRO A 527 -36.98 -31.67 7.62
CA PRO A 527 -37.25 -30.61 8.58
C PRO A 527 -36.42 -29.33 8.33
N TYR A 528 -35.18 -29.51 7.92
CA TYR A 528 -34.25 -28.42 7.61
C TYR A 528 -34.75 -27.65 6.38
N LYS A 529 -35.06 -28.34 5.29
CA LYS A 529 -35.53 -27.75 4.03
C LYS A 529 -36.78 -26.89 4.23
N LYS A 530 -37.78 -27.41 4.97
CA LYS A 530 -39.00 -26.66 5.23
C LYS A 530 -38.77 -25.38 6.04
N CYS A 531 -37.93 -25.43 7.05
CA CYS A 531 -37.60 -24.24 7.85
C CYS A 531 -36.76 -23.23 7.04
N LEU A 532 -35.86 -23.72 6.15
CA LEU A 532 -35.09 -22.87 5.25
C LEU A 532 -36.01 -22.11 4.30
N GLU A 533 -36.99 -22.78 3.72
CA GLU A 533 -38.02 -22.17 2.84
C GLU A 533 -38.83 -21.09 3.57
N GLU A 534 -39.13 -21.27 4.86
CA GLU A 534 -39.84 -20.31 5.69
C GLU A 534 -38.93 -19.08 6.02
N ILE A 535 -37.65 -19.29 6.33
CA ILE A 535 -36.67 -18.22 6.54
C ILE A 535 -36.49 -17.41 5.24
N GLU A 536 -36.36 -18.07 4.11
CA GLU A 536 -36.25 -17.44 2.79
C GLU A 536 -37.50 -16.65 2.41
N GLY A 537 -38.67 -17.15 2.77
CA GLY A 537 -39.93 -16.44 2.59
C GLY A 537 -39.99 -15.15 3.44
N TYR A 538 -39.53 -15.21 4.68
CA TYR A 538 -39.50 -14.06 5.57
C TYR A 538 -38.44 -13.04 5.15
N GLU A 539 -37.22 -13.49 4.79
CA GLU A 539 -36.17 -12.62 4.22
C GLU A 539 -36.69 -11.90 2.97
N PHE A 540 -37.32 -12.63 2.08
CA PHE A 540 -37.92 -12.06 0.88
C PHE A 540 -38.92 -10.96 1.22
N MET A 541 -39.83 -11.19 2.16
CA MET A 541 -40.83 -10.19 2.57
C MET A 541 -40.22 -8.95 3.21
N GLN A 542 -39.18 -9.11 4.01
CA GLN A 542 -38.50 -7.97 4.65
C GLN A 542 -37.71 -7.10 3.66
N TYR A 543 -36.98 -7.73 2.74
CA TYR A 543 -36.16 -7.01 1.77
C TYR A 543 -36.93 -6.46 0.57
N THR A 544 -38.05 -7.08 0.18
CA THR A 544 -38.83 -6.62 -0.98
C THR A 544 -39.79 -5.51 -0.64
N ARG A 545 -40.40 -5.51 0.53
CA ARG A 545 -41.46 -4.58 0.91
C ARG A 545 -41.07 -3.09 0.85
N PRO A 546 -39.96 -2.65 1.44
CA PRO A 546 -39.54 -1.25 1.35
C PRO A 546 -39.25 -0.81 -0.09
N PHE A 547 -38.73 -1.74 -0.89
CA PHE A 547 -38.39 -1.49 -2.27
C PHE A 547 -39.62 -1.43 -3.19
N GLU A 548 -40.58 -2.33 -2.99
CA GLU A 548 -41.88 -2.28 -3.69
C GLU A 548 -42.62 -0.98 -3.43
N GLU A 549 -42.59 -0.47 -2.21
CA GLU A 549 -43.18 0.83 -1.85
C GLU A 549 -42.51 1.98 -2.60
N GLN A 550 -41.17 2.01 -2.66
CA GLN A 550 -40.42 3.02 -3.39
C GLN A 550 -40.63 2.93 -4.91
N ILE A 551 -40.63 1.72 -5.46
CA ILE A 551 -40.95 1.49 -6.88
C ILE A 551 -42.38 2.00 -7.17
N THR A 552 -43.34 1.62 -6.35
CA THR A 552 -44.74 2.03 -6.52
C THR A 552 -44.89 3.56 -6.48
N ASP A 553 -44.17 4.23 -5.59
CA ASP A 553 -44.11 5.69 -5.53
C ASP A 553 -43.51 6.29 -6.81
N ILE A 554 -42.40 5.75 -7.31
CA ILE A 554 -41.77 6.23 -8.55
C ILE A 554 -42.71 6.06 -9.75
N LEU A 555 -43.33 4.88 -9.88
CA LEU A 555 -44.23 4.57 -10.99
C LEU A 555 -45.51 5.42 -10.91
N SER A 556 -46.14 5.54 -9.73
CA SER A 556 -47.41 6.28 -9.51
C SER A 556 -47.23 7.78 -9.68
N ASN A 557 -46.15 8.36 -9.20
CA ASN A 557 -45.80 9.76 -9.32
C ASN A 557 -45.13 10.10 -10.65
N ASN A 558 -45.02 9.15 -11.57
CA ASN A 558 -44.49 9.33 -12.91
C ASN A 558 -43.09 9.97 -12.93
N ARG A 559 -42.23 9.66 -11.93
CA ARG A 559 -40.85 10.17 -11.83
C ARG A 559 -40.00 9.67 -13.01
N SER A 560 -38.80 10.22 -13.23
CA SER A 560 -37.96 9.83 -14.36
C SER A 560 -37.41 8.37 -14.22
N VAL A 561 -37.12 7.73 -15.35
CA VAL A 561 -36.49 6.39 -15.35
C VAL A 561 -35.13 6.40 -14.68
N ASN A 562 -34.43 7.54 -14.68
CA ASN A 562 -33.16 7.66 -13.96
C ASN A 562 -33.30 7.45 -12.45
N THR A 563 -34.40 7.91 -11.85
CA THR A 563 -34.68 7.66 -10.43
C THR A 563 -34.88 6.18 -10.15
N LEU A 564 -35.58 5.47 -11.04
CA LEU A 564 -35.77 4.02 -10.96
C LEU A 564 -34.42 3.27 -11.14
N ILE A 565 -33.59 3.73 -12.07
CA ILE A 565 -32.25 3.16 -12.31
C ILE A 565 -31.32 3.39 -11.10
N SER A 566 -31.38 4.56 -10.48
CA SER A 566 -30.61 4.84 -9.25
C SER A 566 -31.02 3.89 -8.12
N LEU A 567 -32.32 3.73 -7.91
CA LEU A 567 -32.84 2.79 -6.91
C LEU A 567 -32.38 1.36 -7.17
N ILE A 568 -32.41 0.88 -8.44
CA ILE A 568 -31.89 -0.45 -8.82
C ILE A 568 -30.39 -0.59 -8.53
N ARG A 569 -29.60 0.47 -8.69
CA ARG A 569 -28.15 0.45 -8.43
C ARG A 569 -27.82 0.50 -6.95
N GLU A 570 -28.56 1.25 -6.17
CA GLU A 570 -28.36 1.40 -4.72
C GLU A 570 -28.62 0.08 -3.98
N ASP A 571 -29.57 -0.72 -4.44
CA ASP A 571 -29.93 -2.01 -3.84
C ASP A 571 -29.36 -3.22 -4.62
N ALA A 572 -28.29 -3.01 -5.40
CA ALA A 572 -27.68 -4.07 -6.21
C ALA A 572 -27.39 -5.38 -5.42
N PRO A 573 -26.90 -5.37 -4.15
CA PRO A 573 -26.70 -6.60 -3.37
C PRO A 573 -28.00 -7.36 -3.08
N GLY A 574 -29.10 -6.67 -2.79
CA GLY A 574 -30.40 -7.29 -2.54
C GLY A 574 -31.03 -7.91 -3.80
N PHE A 575 -30.72 -7.37 -4.97
CA PHE A 575 -31.17 -7.92 -6.24
C PHE A 575 -30.47 -9.23 -6.62
N PHE A 576 -29.17 -9.31 -6.40
CA PHE A 576 -28.42 -10.52 -6.72
C PHE A 576 -28.84 -11.73 -5.88
N SER A 577 -29.45 -11.52 -4.72
CA SER A 577 -29.93 -12.61 -3.86
C SER A 577 -31.36 -13.04 -4.11
N HIS A 578 -32.25 -12.17 -4.65
CA HIS A 578 -33.70 -12.40 -4.63
C HIS A 578 -34.43 -12.14 -5.95
N GLY A 579 -33.74 -11.72 -6.99
CA GLY A 579 -34.32 -11.33 -8.28
C GLY A 579 -34.76 -9.85 -8.34
N LEU A 580 -34.92 -9.36 -9.56
CA LEU A 580 -35.29 -7.96 -9.84
C LEU A 580 -36.77 -7.80 -10.16
N PHE A 581 -37.29 -8.57 -11.14
CA PHE A 581 -38.65 -8.41 -11.67
C PHE A 581 -39.71 -8.86 -10.68
N ILE A 582 -39.40 -9.75 -9.78
CA ILE A 582 -40.31 -10.15 -8.71
C ILE A 582 -40.73 -8.97 -7.82
N LYS A 583 -39.93 -7.92 -7.75
CA LYS A 583 -40.20 -6.71 -6.94
C LYS A 583 -41.00 -5.66 -7.68
N PHE A 584 -41.23 -5.81 -8.98
CA PHE A 584 -41.98 -4.85 -9.77
C PHE A 584 -43.48 -5.20 -9.87
N PRO A 585 -44.36 -4.23 -9.69
CA PRO A 585 -45.73 -4.36 -10.14
C PRO A 585 -45.76 -4.28 -11.68
N VAL A 586 -45.55 -5.43 -12.34
CA VAL A 586 -45.24 -5.53 -13.77
C VAL A 586 -46.23 -4.83 -14.69
N LYS A 587 -47.52 -4.79 -14.31
CA LYS A 587 -48.55 -4.05 -15.04
C LYS A 587 -48.28 -2.55 -15.01
N ASN A 588 -48.01 -2.02 -13.83
CA ASN A 588 -47.73 -0.57 -13.64
C ASN A 588 -46.39 -0.20 -14.31
N LEU A 589 -45.39 -1.06 -14.24
CA LEU A 589 -44.09 -0.87 -14.93
C LEU A 589 -44.29 -0.78 -16.44
N ALA A 590 -45.08 -1.69 -17.03
CA ALA A 590 -45.33 -1.71 -18.47
C ALA A 590 -46.06 -0.40 -18.91
N GLU A 591 -47.08 0.00 -18.18
CA GLU A 591 -47.81 1.24 -18.43
C GLU A 591 -46.93 2.49 -18.29
N TYR A 592 -46.11 2.51 -17.26
CA TYR A 592 -45.13 3.57 -17.01
C TYR A 592 -44.13 3.69 -18.17
N LEU A 593 -43.51 2.60 -18.60
CA LEU A 593 -42.50 2.60 -19.68
C LEU A 593 -43.08 3.03 -21.02
N ILE A 594 -44.30 2.63 -21.37
CA ILE A 594 -45.00 3.05 -22.61
C ILE A 594 -45.15 4.56 -22.69
N GLN A 595 -45.33 5.23 -21.56
CA GLN A 595 -45.45 6.68 -21.49
C GLN A 595 -44.13 7.43 -21.58
N ARG A 596 -42.97 6.74 -21.46
CA ARG A 596 -41.64 7.37 -21.41
C ARG A 596 -41.11 7.78 -22.78
N PRO A 597 -40.19 8.77 -22.83
CA PRO A 597 -39.40 9.09 -24.02
C PRO A 597 -38.51 7.90 -24.43
N ASN A 598 -38.18 7.81 -25.73
CA ASN A 598 -37.39 6.71 -26.27
C ASN A 598 -36.03 6.50 -25.62
N HIS A 599 -35.37 7.59 -25.23
CA HIS A 599 -34.06 7.51 -24.55
C HIS A 599 -34.16 6.91 -23.16
N GLU A 600 -35.22 7.17 -22.41
CA GLU A 600 -35.45 6.59 -21.07
C GLU A 600 -35.77 5.09 -21.16
N ILE A 601 -36.57 4.69 -22.15
CA ILE A 601 -36.87 3.28 -22.39
C ILE A 601 -35.59 2.52 -22.72
N TYR A 602 -34.74 3.10 -23.55
CA TYR A 602 -33.47 2.49 -23.91
C TYR A 602 -32.48 2.44 -22.73
N GLN A 603 -32.46 3.43 -21.87
CA GLN A 603 -31.67 3.42 -20.63
C GLN A 603 -32.13 2.28 -19.69
N PHE A 604 -33.44 2.10 -19.55
CA PHE A 604 -33.97 0.96 -18.79
C PHE A 604 -33.56 -0.37 -19.39
N TYR A 605 -33.69 -0.55 -20.72
CA TYR A 605 -33.18 -1.73 -21.42
C TYR A 605 -31.71 -2.01 -21.12
N GLN A 606 -30.85 -1.00 -21.20
CA GLN A 606 -29.42 -1.15 -20.92
C GLN A 606 -29.17 -1.57 -19.47
N THR A 607 -29.96 -1.07 -18.53
CA THR A 607 -29.83 -1.37 -17.10
C THR A 607 -30.19 -2.83 -16.84
N ILE A 608 -31.35 -3.29 -17.30
CA ILE A 608 -31.76 -4.69 -17.12
C ILE A 608 -30.82 -5.67 -17.89
N ARG A 609 -30.33 -5.26 -19.06
CA ARG A 609 -29.33 -6.06 -19.80
C ARG A 609 -28.05 -6.29 -19.01
N ARG A 610 -27.54 -5.25 -18.30
CA ARG A 610 -26.36 -5.37 -17.42
C ARG A 610 -26.67 -6.24 -16.21
N TYR A 611 -27.83 -6.13 -15.65
CA TYR A 611 -28.28 -6.90 -14.50
C TYR A 611 -28.29 -8.40 -14.80
N TYR A 612 -28.84 -8.80 -15.93
CA TYR A 612 -28.97 -10.22 -16.35
C TYR A 612 -27.79 -10.73 -17.19
N HIS A 613 -26.64 -10.05 -17.17
CA HIS A 613 -25.45 -10.46 -17.93
C HIS A 613 -24.64 -11.62 -17.30
N PRO A 614 -24.56 -11.78 -15.96
CA PRO A 614 -23.75 -12.84 -15.33
C PRO A 614 -24.16 -14.26 -15.79
N GLU A 615 -23.17 -15.16 -15.88
CA GLU A 615 -23.40 -16.54 -16.33
C GLU A 615 -24.19 -17.40 -15.33
N ASN A 616 -24.13 -17.05 -14.03
CA ASN A 616 -24.80 -17.77 -12.93
C ASN A 616 -26.17 -17.18 -12.53
N ILE A 617 -26.82 -16.50 -13.44
CA ILE A 617 -28.11 -15.84 -13.24
C ILE A 617 -29.19 -16.81 -12.76
N LYS A 618 -29.10 -18.08 -13.16
CA LYS A 618 -30.04 -19.14 -12.81
C LYS A 618 -30.12 -19.36 -11.29
N ASP A 619 -29.04 -19.21 -10.60
CA ASP A 619 -28.94 -19.46 -9.15
C ASP A 619 -29.65 -18.38 -8.32
N PHE A 620 -29.82 -17.16 -8.87
CA PHE A 620 -30.27 -16.00 -8.12
C PHE A 620 -31.61 -15.42 -8.60
N CYS A 621 -31.92 -15.56 -9.89
CA CYS A 621 -33.06 -14.84 -10.52
C CYS A 621 -34.20 -15.76 -10.95
N GLN A 622 -34.26 -17.02 -10.52
CA GLN A 622 -35.30 -17.95 -10.93
C GLN A 622 -36.71 -17.44 -10.60
N ARG A 623 -36.87 -16.65 -9.54
CA ARG A 623 -38.15 -16.04 -9.15
C ARG A 623 -38.64 -14.96 -10.11
N ASP A 624 -37.75 -14.45 -10.98
CA ASP A 624 -38.09 -13.43 -11.98
C ASP A 624 -38.81 -14.00 -13.22
N VAL A 625 -38.76 -15.32 -13.44
CA VAL A 625 -39.27 -15.95 -14.67
C VAL A 625 -40.74 -15.63 -14.90
N GLU A 626 -41.59 -15.84 -13.90
CA GLU A 626 -43.02 -15.61 -14.02
C GLU A 626 -43.37 -14.11 -14.19
N PRO A 627 -42.82 -13.19 -13.38
CA PRO A 627 -42.98 -11.74 -13.61
C PRO A 627 -42.49 -11.28 -14.99
N LEU A 628 -41.39 -11.82 -15.51
CA LEU A 628 -40.88 -11.49 -16.83
C LEU A 628 -41.84 -11.95 -17.94
N ILE A 629 -42.38 -13.15 -17.83
CA ILE A 629 -43.38 -13.65 -18.78
C ILE A 629 -44.61 -12.75 -18.79
N GLN A 630 -45.14 -12.45 -17.64
CA GLN A 630 -46.32 -11.52 -17.52
C GLN A 630 -46.01 -10.15 -18.11
N PHE A 631 -44.80 -9.63 -17.87
CA PHE A 631 -44.36 -8.34 -18.40
C PHE A 631 -44.31 -8.33 -19.94
N ILE A 632 -43.79 -9.41 -20.54
CA ILE A 632 -43.71 -9.62 -21.99
C ILE A 632 -45.18 -9.62 -22.57
N GLU A 633 -46.04 -10.44 -22.00
CA GLU A 633 -47.44 -10.54 -22.47
C GLU A 633 -48.16 -9.18 -22.45
N ILE A 634 -47.95 -8.36 -21.38
CA ILE A 634 -48.55 -7.05 -21.28
C ILE A 634 -48.02 -6.09 -22.34
N LEU A 635 -46.73 -6.07 -22.57
CA LEU A 635 -46.09 -5.20 -23.56
C LEU A 635 -46.51 -5.58 -24.99
N GLU A 636 -46.53 -6.85 -25.31
CA GLU A 636 -46.94 -7.36 -26.62
C GLU A 636 -48.42 -7.08 -26.91
N GLY A 637 -49.27 -7.26 -25.91
CA GLY A 637 -50.69 -6.93 -26.03
C GLY A 637 -50.97 -5.44 -26.34
N LYS A 638 -49.98 -4.54 -26.03
CA LYS A 638 -50.08 -3.09 -26.29
C LYS A 638 -49.34 -2.61 -27.55
N GLU A 639 -48.61 -3.48 -28.27
CA GLU A 639 -47.82 -3.12 -29.47
C GLU A 639 -48.66 -2.39 -30.54
N GLN A 640 -49.90 -2.85 -30.78
CA GLN A 640 -50.81 -2.24 -31.81
C GLN A 640 -51.21 -0.82 -31.48
N ALA A 641 -51.15 -0.41 -30.23
CA ALA A 641 -51.50 0.96 -29.79
C ALA A 641 -50.29 1.92 -29.88
N ILE A 642 -49.08 1.44 -30.16
CA ILE A 642 -47.87 2.25 -30.21
C ILE A 642 -47.62 2.67 -31.67
N SER A 643 -47.85 3.93 -31.99
CA SER A 643 -47.62 4.50 -33.31
C SER A 643 -46.17 4.91 -33.59
N ASP A 644 -45.35 5.14 -32.55
CA ASP A 644 -43.95 5.52 -32.65
C ASP A 644 -43.10 4.28 -32.93
N LYS A 645 -42.49 4.21 -34.14
CA LYS A 645 -41.66 3.06 -34.57
C LYS A 645 -40.44 2.82 -33.70
N MET A 646 -39.79 3.88 -33.22
CA MET A 646 -38.60 3.73 -32.36
C MET A 646 -39.02 3.27 -30.96
N LYS A 647 -40.12 3.74 -30.42
CA LYS A 647 -40.69 3.28 -29.16
C LYS A 647 -41.01 1.79 -29.23
N LEU A 648 -41.69 1.37 -30.30
CA LEU A 648 -41.97 -0.03 -30.56
C LEU A 648 -40.72 -0.88 -30.65
N HIS A 649 -39.67 -0.39 -31.34
CA HIS A 649 -38.37 -1.09 -31.41
C HIS A 649 -37.73 -1.24 -30.03
N ASN A 650 -37.66 -0.20 -29.22
CA ASN A 650 -37.11 -0.24 -27.87
C ASN A 650 -37.87 -1.22 -26.95
N MET A 651 -39.21 -1.25 -27.07
CA MET A 651 -40.02 -2.22 -26.33
C MET A 651 -39.73 -3.66 -26.74
N ARG A 652 -39.57 -3.91 -28.05
CA ARG A 652 -39.19 -5.22 -28.57
C ARG A 652 -37.80 -5.65 -28.11
N LEU A 653 -36.86 -4.73 -27.95
CA LEU A 653 -35.54 -5.01 -27.36
C LEU A 653 -35.68 -5.51 -25.92
N ILE A 654 -36.55 -4.87 -25.13
CA ILE A 654 -36.82 -5.29 -23.75
C ILE A 654 -37.48 -6.69 -23.73
N CYS A 655 -38.50 -6.92 -24.56
CA CYS A 655 -39.17 -8.21 -24.65
C CYS A 655 -38.21 -9.34 -25.13
N GLY A 656 -37.34 -9.04 -26.10
CA GLY A 656 -36.31 -9.98 -26.57
C GLY A 656 -35.35 -10.38 -25.46
N LEU A 657 -34.82 -9.37 -24.74
CA LEU A 657 -33.96 -9.62 -23.61
C LEU A 657 -34.65 -10.46 -22.51
N ALA A 658 -35.88 -10.10 -22.17
CA ALA A 658 -36.65 -10.83 -21.16
C ALA A 658 -36.88 -12.30 -21.55
N ARG A 659 -37.14 -12.60 -22.83
CA ARG A 659 -37.22 -13.97 -23.33
C ARG A 659 -35.90 -14.73 -23.22
N ASP A 660 -34.80 -14.10 -23.68
CA ASP A 660 -33.48 -14.71 -23.59
C ASP A 660 -33.10 -15.02 -22.13
N VAL A 661 -33.50 -14.14 -21.20
CA VAL A 661 -33.31 -14.39 -19.76
C VAL A 661 -34.17 -15.54 -19.28
N CYS A 662 -35.45 -15.61 -19.62
CA CYS A 662 -36.34 -16.72 -19.25
C CYS A 662 -35.84 -18.05 -19.80
N ASP A 663 -35.31 -18.08 -21.02
CA ASP A 663 -34.79 -19.32 -21.65
C ASP A 663 -33.47 -19.77 -21.01
N LYS A 664 -32.63 -18.85 -20.54
CA LYS A 664 -31.43 -19.17 -19.77
C LYS A 664 -31.74 -19.71 -18.36
N MET A 665 -32.90 -19.34 -17.81
CA MET A 665 -33.30 -19.77 -16.46
C MET A 665 -34.05 -21.10 -16.43
N LYS A 666 -34.59 -21.53 -17.57
CA LYS A 666 -35.13 -22.90 -17.76
C LYS A 666 -34.01 -23.94 -17.86
#